data_4ecbdcb9a0469c06ec8362e3b837510d
#
_entry.id   4ecbdcb9a0469c06ec8362e3b837510d
#
_cell.length_a   1.000
_cell.length_b   1.000
_cell.length_c   1.000
_cell.angle_alpha   90.00
_cell.angle_beta   90.00
_cell.angle_gamma   90.00
#
_symmetry.space_group_name_H-M   'P 1'
#
loop_
_entity.id
_entity.type
_entity.pdbx_description
1 polymer ?
#
loop_
_entity_poly.entity_id
_entity_poly.type
_entity_poly.pdbx_seq_one_letter_code
_entity_poly.pdbx_strand_id
1 'polypeptide(L)'
;MATIPAMSGELRNSGPAHEVMAVSGRLTDPGWLVHGDPELVLAGLDGAASPEELLAAAVYRASGHVHRDAGAGVRRQILALDAARFGNRDLARNIAGVAVGPETNWVVQWATGSNLDSRLRYALPVPAGVGALATVVVEGRGLAVAGCADGTLHTWDLATGSRHGKALSAHPGAVEALATAVLDGRPVAVTCGSDKTLRVWDLAGGEPIGACSADDDSWVKALATGVVEGRPVVVGACVDDVVRVWDLATLSPHSDPLTIRTGFVSALATTVLDGRPVVVTSHSKELAATDLITGEETVRVWDLTGALDDGPEDQAYDRTAEGTDEQTAYCASLEINAAAHFLVTDPASECPMAVSANAYEVHVWDLATREQVGDPVAVMPVETAAVTVLHDRPAALFAYAHGPVEVWDLSTLRQLRPPLTGHEAAVRGAATAVLNRRHLAVTGSDDRSVRIWDLDGERDTSGHAGTVAAVTTAVVDGRPVIVTGGSDTSVRFWDLDGTGQLGEPLTGFTTAVGLLAVGTVDGRLTLLARDDRHQTVRIWDLTTREELHGRSTSEYTSPSIEFFAAVDGHFVGVTREGRVWDLAESRWTGVQPGQQGALALEMLEGRSALLTSHGTEGAHLWDLATGELLAPPLMGHTRGLSAGAIGTLDGRPVVVAGGGRTVWMWDASTARQIGAYAFPSRVRGLAVAPDGRPVVGFGADMAVLAHLPA
;
A
#
# COMPACT_ATOMS: atom_id res chain seq x y z
N MET A 1 61.36 29.30 -7.15
CA MET A 1 61.82 27.90 -7.21
C MET A 1 61.68 27.33 -5.81
N ALA A 2 60.61 26.60 -5.58
CA ALA A 2 60.43 25.78 -4.39
C ALA A 2 59.64 24.54 -4.86
N THR A 3 60.32 23.43 -4.82
CA THR A 3 59.96 22.08 -5.24
C THR A 3 58.86 21.49 -4.37
N ILE A 4 57.80 21.01 -4.98
CA ILE A 4 56.75 20.18 -4.36
C ILE A 4 57.16 18.71 -4.50
N PRO A 5 57.17 17.89 -3.44
CA PRO A 5 57.42 16.47 -3.59
C PRO A 5 56.14 15.74 -4.04
N ALA A 6 56.31 14.93 -5.09
CA ALA A 6 55.29 13.99 -5.56
C ALA A 6 55.10 12.86 -4.53
N MET A 7 53.89 12.73 -3.98
CA MET A 7 53.46 11.52 -3.29
C MET A 7 52.79 10.59 -4.29
N SER A 8 53.49 9.59 -4.74
CA SER A 8 52.96 8.41 -5.38
C SER A 8 52.35 7.49 -4.30
N GLY A 9 51.05 7.58 -4.11
CA GLY A 9 50.28 6.63 -3.34
C GLY A 9 49.55 5.69 -4.31
N GLU A 10 49.95 4.44 -4.32
CA GLU A 10 49.25 3.34 -4.99
C GLU A 10 47.80 3.25 -4.51
N LEU A 11 46.84 3.58 -5.36
CA LEU A 11 45.45 3.18 -5.22
C LEU A 11 45.38 1.67 -5.38
N ARG A 12 45.42 0.95 -4.27
CA ARG A 12 45.04 -0.45 -4.23
C ARG A 12 43.53 -0.53 -4.53
N ASN A 13 43.26 -1.17 -5.63
CA ASN A 13 41.92 -1.55 -6.07
C ASN A 13 41.35 -2.61 -5.06
N SER A 14 40.74 -2.16 -3.97
CA SER A 14 39.98 -3.02 -3.06
C SER A 14 38.63 -3.25 -3.72
N GLY A 15 38.36 -4.48 -4.16
CA GLY A 15 37.10 -4.86 -4.79
C GLY A 15 35.89 -4.71 -3.85
N PRO A 16 34.67 -4.77 -4.37
CA PRO A 16 33.42 -4.48 -3.64
C PRO A 16 33.21 -5.31 -2.35
N ALA A 17 33.84 -6.47 -2.22
CA ALA A 17 33.78 -7.29 -1.02
C ALA A 17 34.52 -6.68 0.21
N HIS A 18 35.54 -5.85 0.01
CA HIS A 18 36.25 -5.20 1.11
C HIS A 18 35.53 -3.95 1.64
N GLU A 19 34.73 -3.27 0.81
CA GLU A 19 33.89 -2.16 1.25
C GLU A 19 32.67 -2.65 2.05
N VAL A 20 32.07 -3.77 1.69
CA VAL A 20 30.96 -4.38 2.42
C VAL A 20 31.37 -4.85 3.82
N MET A 21 32.58 -5.42 4.01
CA MET A 21 33.08 -5.80 5.35
C MET A 21 33.41 -4.59 6.25
N ALA A 22 33.65 -3.40 5.69
CA ALA A 22 33.88 -2.17 6.47
C ALA A 22 32.57 -1.52 6.95
N VAL A 23 31.41 -2.01 6.51
CA VAL A 23 30.07 -1.47 6.79
C VAL A 23 29.41 -2.18 7.99
N SER A 24 29.70 -3.47 8.24
CA SER A 24 29.12 -4.28 9.32
C SER A 24 29.48 -3.66 10.63
N GLY A 25 29.84 -2.96 11.23
CA GLY A 25 30.05 -2.30 12.53
C GLY A 25 29.54 -0.87 12.59
N ARG A 26 29.00 -0.34 11.48
CA ARG A 26 28.49 1.04 11.42
C ARG A 26 26.99 1.16 11.53
N LEU A 27 26.27 0.04 11.46
CA LEU A 27 24.79 0.02 11.53
C LEU A 27 24.27 0.54 12.89
N THR A 28 25.06 0.43 13.95
CA THR A 28 24.74 0.97 15.26
C THR A 28 25.12 2.45 15.45
N ASP A 29 25.80 3.06 14.47
CA ASP A 29 26.13 4.50 14.47
C ASP A 29 24.98 5.33 13.88
N PRO A 30 24.23 6.08 14.71
CA PRO A 30 23.14 6.94 14.20
C PRO A 30 23.62 8.01 13.22
N GLY A 31 24.86 8.51 13.37
CA GLY A 31 25.46 9.48 12.48
C GLY A 31 25.64 8.91 11.07
N TRP A 32 26.07 7.66 10.96
CA TRP A 32 26.21 6.97 9.69
C TRP A 32 24.85 6.68 9.03
N LEU A 33 23.83 6.26 9.80
CA LEU A 33 22.48 6.05 9.28
C LEU A 33 21.87 7.34 8.69
N VAL A 34 22.17 8.49 9.30
CA VAL A 34 21.61 9.80 8.89
C VAL A 34 22.40 10.41 7.72
N HIS A 35 23.73 10.40 7.80
CA HIS A 35 24.62 11.11 6.84
C HIS A 35 25.21 10.22 5.77
N GLY A 36 25.19 8.89 5.95
CA GLY A 36 25.73 7.94 4.98
C GLY A 36 25.00 8.00 3.64
N ASP A 37 25.70 7.61 2.59
CA ASP A 37 25.07 7.42 1.28
C ASP A 37 23.99 6.32 1.38
N PRO A 38 22.75 6.60 0.99
CA PRO A 38 21.64 5.64 1.15
C PRO A 38 21.87 4.30 0.47
N GLU A 39 22.55 4.29 -0.70
CA GLU A 39 22.84 3.05 -1.42
C GLU A 39 23.86 2.20 -0.65
N LEU A 40 24.87 2.83 -0.05
CA LEU A 40 25.87 2.14 0.77
C LEU A 40 25.27 1.65 2.08
N VAL A 41 24.38 2.44 2.70
CA VAL A 41 23.67 2.02 3.91
C VAL A 41 22.80 0.81 3.60
N LEU A 42 21.96 0.88 2.55
CA LEU A 42 21.09 -0.22 2.13
C LEU A 42 21.87 -1.50 1.81
N ALA A 43 23.00 -1.38 1.10
CA ALA A 43 23.86 -2.52 0.79
C ALA A 43 24.50 -3.15 2.03
N GLY A 44 24.72 -2.35 3.08
CA GLY A 44 25.30 -2.81 4.35
C GLY A 44 24.32 -3.49 5.28
N LEU A 45 23.01 -3.31 5.10
CA LEU A 45 21.98 -3.84 6.01
C LEU A 45 21.95 -5.38 6.08
N ASP A 46 22.39 -6.05 5.02
CA ASP A 46 22.40 -7.51 4.95
C ASP A 46 23.52 -8.13 5.80
N GLY A 47 24.50 -7.32 6.18
CA GLY A 47 25.59 -7.70 7.09
C GLY A 47 25.24 -7.60 8.58
N ALA A 48 24.02 -7.18 8.94
CA ALA A 48 23.57 -7.06 10.31
C ALA A 48 23.55 -8.42 11.01
N ALA A 49 24.25 -8.54 12.14
CA ALA A 49 24.42 -9.80 12.87
C ALA A 49 24.00 -9.70 14.35
N SER A 50 24.28 -8.57 15.01
CA SER A 50 23.87 -8.36 16.40
C SER A 50 22.38 -7.93 16.48
N PRO A 51 21.71 -8.12 17.63
CA PRO A 51 20.34 -7.66 17.83
C PRO A 51 20.17 -6.16 17.56
N GLU A 52 21.14 -5.33 17.93
CA GLU A 52 21.15 -3.90 17.73
C GLU A 52 21.29 -3.54 16.24
N GLU A 53 22.16 -4.24 15.50
CA GLU A 53 22.32 -4.08 14.07
C GLU A 53 21.08 -4.53 13.30
N LEU A 54 20.48 -5.65 13.69
CA LEU A 54 19.24 -6.17 13.10
C LEU A 54 18.10 -5.17 13.29
N LEU A 55 17.98 -4.56 14.46
CA LEU A 55 16.99 -3.53 14.72
C LEU A 55 17.26 -2.27 13.88
N ALA A 56 18.50 -1.77 13.84
CA ALA A 56 18.87 -0.63 13.04
C ALA A 56 18.61 -0.87 11.53
N ALA A 57 18.89 -2.08 11.05
CA ALA A 57 18.57 -2.49 9.69
C ALA A 57 17.06 -2.53 9.45
N ALA A 58 16.26 -3.05 10.38
CA ALA A 58 14.80 -3.05 10.27
C ALA A 58 14.24 -1.61 10.24
N VAL A 59 14.74 -0.74 11.13
CA VAL A 59 14.38 0.69 11.17
C VAL A 59 14.70 1.37 9.84
N TYR A 60 15.88 1.16 9.28
CA TYR A 60 16.26 1.77 8.00
C TYR A 60 15.41 1.24 6.84
N ARG A 61 15.12 -0.07 6.83
CA ARG A 61 14.31 -0.72 5.78
C ARG A 61 12.86 -0.27 5.81
N ALA A 62 12.30 0.05 6.97
CA ALA A 62 10.90 0.45 7.11
C ALA A 62 10.50 1.62 6.18
N SER A 63 11.41 2.58 5.98
CA SER A 63 11.23 3.73 5.10
C SER A 63 12.33 3.87 4.04
N GLY A 64 12.96 2.76 3.64
CA GLY A 64 14.07 2.73 2.67
C GLY A 64 13.76 3.45 1.35
N HIS A 65 12.50 3.38 0.90
CA HIS A 65 12.00 4.06 -0.29
C HIS A 65 12.03 5.61 -0.19
N VAL A 66 12.04 6.15 1.03
CA VAL A 66 12.12 7.60 1.26
C VAL A 66 13.57 8.08 1.39
N HIS A 67 14.46 7.25 1.95
CA HIS A 67 15.83 7.67 2.30
C HIS A 67 16.68 8.05 1.11
N ARG A 68 16.44 7.46 -0.07
CA ARG A 68 17.20 7.73 -1.30
C ARG A 68 17.13 9.21 -1.72
N ASP A 69 15.93 9.78 -1.69
CA ASP A 69 15.66 11.14 -2.15
C ASP A 69 15.64 12.17 -1.01
N ALA A 70 15.79 11.71 0.24
CA ALA A 70 15.71 12.57 1.42
C ALA A 70 17.04 13.17 1.81
N GLY A 71 17.07 14.48 2.09
CA GLY A 71 18.21 15.11 2.76
C GLY A 71 18.39 14.62 4.20
N ALA A 72 19.58 14.82 4.78
CA ALA A 72 19.94 14.31 6.11
C ALA A 72 18.93 14.72 7.21
N GLY A 73 18.38 15.93 7.15
CA GLY A 73 17.38 16.40 8.12
C GLY A 73 16.08 15.60 8.09
N VAL A 74 15.55 15.34 6.90
CA VAL A 74 14.34 14.53 6.71
C VAL A 74 14.63 13.07 7.08
N ARG A 75 15.79 12.56 6.69
CA ARG A 75 16.21 11.19 7.00
C ARG A 75 16.31 10.97 8.50
N ARG A 76 16.91 11.92 9.25
CA ARG A 76 16.96 11.89 10.71
C ARG A 76 15.56 11.79 11.33
N GLN A 77 14.62 12.62 10.87
CA GLN A 77 13.25 12.63 11.40
C GLN A 77 12.54 11.30 11.16
N ILE A 78 12.63 10.76 9.94
CA ILE A 78 11.98 9.50 9.56
C ILE A 78 12.63 8.32 10.29
N LEU A 79 13.96 8.24 10.38
CA LEU A 79 14.63 7.18 11.12
C LEU A 79 14.33 7.19 12.61
N ALA A 80 14.27 8.39 13.23
CA ALA A 80 13.88 8.50 14.63
C ALA A 80 12.41 8.06 14.84
N LEU A 81 11.53 8.42 13.90
CA LEU A 81 10.14 7.99 13.92
C LEU A 81 10.01 6.48 13.76
N ASP A 82 10.73 5.88 12.81
CA ASP A 82 10.72 4.43 12.61
C ASP A 82 11.29 3.68 13.81
N ALA A 83 12.35 4.17 14.44
CA ALA A 83 12.86 3.60 15.69
C ALA A 83 11.81 3.64 16.82
N ALA A 84 11.04 4.74 16.92
CA ALA A 84 9.94 4.85 17.87
C ALA A 84 8.79 3.88 17.53
N ARG A 85 8.47 3.69 16.25
CA ARG A 85 7.48 2.71 15.77
C ARG A 85 7.87 1.28 16.11
N PHE A 86 9.17 0.95 16.09
CA PHE A 86 9.70 -0.33 16.59
C PHE A 86 9.78 -0.41 18.14
N GLY A 87 9.22 0.57 18.84
CA GLY A 87 9.21 0.61 20.31
C GLY A 87 10.55 0.97 20.95
N ASN A 88 11.59 1.27 20.16
CA ASN A 88 12.92 1.59 20.69
C ASN A 88 13.11 3.11 20.85
N ARG A 89 12.72 3.62 22.02
CA ARG A 89 12.81 5.05 22.36
C ARG A 89 14.26 5.55 22.50
N ASP A 90 15.20 4.69 22.87
CA ASP A 90 16.60 5.09 23.04
C ASP A 90 17.26 5.27 21.69
N LEU A 91 17.04 4.34 20.74
CA LEU A 91 17.52 4.50 19.36
C LEU A 91 16.87 5.73 18.70
N ALA A 92 15.56 5.93 18.89
CA ALA A 92 14.87 7.11 18.39
C ALA A 92 15.49 8.42 18.89
N ARG A 93 15.81 8.49 20.19
CA ARG A 93 16.44 9.65 20.82
C ARG A 93 17.88 9.86 20.30
N ASN A 94 18.66 8.78 20.17
CA ASN A 94 20.02 8.83 19.67
C ASN A 94 20.07 9.33 18.21
N ILE A 95 19.16 8.85 17.36
CA ILE A 95 19.03 9.32 15.98
C ILE A 95 18.58 10.79 15.94
N ALA A 96 17.60 11.16 16.76
CA ALA A 96 17.12 12.54 16.84
C ALA A 96 18.21 13.53 17.29
N GLY A 97 19.20 13.08 18.07
CA GLY A 97 20.35 13.86 18.53
C GLY A 97 21.46 14.05 17.47
N VAL A 98 21.36 13.46 16.29
CA VAL A 98 22.33 13.65 15.22
C VAL A 98 22.20 15.04 14.62
N ALA A 99 23.28 15.83 14.61
CA ALA A 99 23.29 17.20 14.05
C ALA A 99 23.13 17.18 12.53
N VAL A 100 22.20 17.98 11.96
CA VAL A 100 21.89 18.01 10.53
C VAL A 100 21.72 19.43 9.93
N GLY A 101 22.17 20.46 10.62
CA GLY A 101 22.03 21.86 10.19
C GLY A 101 21.01 22.65 11.03
N PRO A 102 20.36 23.70 10.50
CA PRO A 102 19.42 24.50 11.29
C PRO A 102 18.29 23.63 11.81
N GLU A 103 18.29 23.44 13.11
CA GLU A 103 17.54 22.37 13.76
C GLU A 103 16.12 22.82 14.08
N THR A 104 15.16 21.92 13.80
CA THR A 104 13.87 21.97 14.46
C THR A 104 13.99 21.25 15.79
N ASN A 105 13.61 21.91 16.89
CA ASN A 105 13.63 21.32 18.23
C ASN A 105 12.48 20.29 18.44
N TRP A 106 11.86 19.84 17.39
CA TRP A 106 10.78 18.85 17.42
C TRP A 106 11.31 17.44 17.22
N VAL A 107 10.95 16.55 18.13
CA VAL A 107 11.33 15.13 18.11
C VAL A 107 10.11 14.24 18.32
N VAL A 108 10.19 13.02 17.83
CA VAL A 108 9.19 12.01 18.16
C VAL A 108 9.41 11.54 19.61
N GLN A 109 8.35 11.51 20.39
CA GLN A 109 8.38 10.97 21.74
C GLN A 109 8.09 9.47 21.74
N TRP A 110 7.06 9.09 21.02
CA TRP A 110 6.70 7.70 20.73
C TRP A 110 5.78 7.64 19.51
N ALA A 111 5.64 6.45 18.94
CA ALA A 111 4.73 6.18 17.84
C ALA A 111 4.15 4.77 17.95
N THR A 112 2.98 4.53 17.33
CA THR A 112 2.50 3.16 17.12
C THR A 112 3.25 2.53 15.97
N GLY A 113 3.40 1.20 16.00
CA GLY A 113 4.01 0.40 14.94
C GLY A 113 2.98 -0.45 14.20
N SER A 114 1.71 -0.03 14.14
CA SER A 114 0.63 -0.81 13.52
C SER A 114 0.90 -1.17 12.06
N ASN A 115 1.63 -0.30 11.37
CA ASN A 115 2.05 -0.47 9.99
C ASN A 115 3.43 -1.16 9.85
N LEU A 116 4.09 -1.45 10.94
CA LEU A 116 5.30 -2.26 10.98
C LEU A 116 4.91 -3.71 11.15
N ASP A 117 4.72 -4.36 10.02
CA ASP A 117 4.40 -5.78 10.02
C ASP A 117 5.69 -6.58 10.29
N SER A 118 5.72 -7.35 11.37
CA SER A 118 6.87 -8.20 11.74
C SER A 118 7.20 -9.25 10.68
N ARG A 119 6.25 -9.53 9.79
CA ARG A 119 6.43 -10.41 8.62
C ARG A 119 7.18 -9.71 7.48
N LEU A 120 7.31 -8.36 7.49
CA LEU A 120 8.08 -7.64 6.50
C LEU A 120 9.58 -7.95 6.65
N ARG A 121 10.14 -8.66 5.66
CA ARG A 121 11.58 -8.95 5.62
C ARG A 121 12.35 -7.82 4.95
N TYR A 122 11.86 -7.32 3.83
CA TYR A 122 12.54 -6.30 3.04
C TYR A 122 11.54 -5.33 2.43
N ALA A 123 11.90 -4.05 2.42
CA ALA A 123 11.28 -2.99 1.65
C ALA A 123 12.32 -2.45 0.66
N LEU A 124 12.14 -2.74 -0.62
CA LEU A 124 13.12 -2.55 -1.67
C LEU A 124 12.69 -1.39 -2.57
N PRO A 125 13.46 -0.29 -2.62
CA PRO A 125 13.06 0.88 -3.41
C PRO A 125 13.27 0.65 -4.91
N VAL A 126 12.34 1.17 -5.71
CA VAL A 126 12.40 1.23 -7.17
C VAL A 126 12.21 2.66 -7.66
N PRO A 127 12.71 3.02 -8.85
CA PRO A 127 12.67 4.41 -9.34
C PRO A 127 11.24 4.86 -9.70
N ALA A 128 10.39 3.94 -10.14
CA ALA A 128 9.02 4.21 -10.58
C ALA A 128 8.04 3.23 -9.97
N GLY A 129 6.74 3.43 -10.16
CA GLY A 129 5.70 2.49 -9.73
C GLY A 129 5.91 1.11 -10.35
N VAL A 130 5.60 0.05 -9.61
CA VAL A 130 5.70 -1.33 -10.08
C VAL A 130 4.42 -1.68 -10.83
N GLY A 131 4.52 -1.96 -12.13
CA GLY A 131 3.40 -2.36 -12.98
C GLY A 131 3.19 -3.88 -13.01
N ALA A 132 4.27 -4.65 -12.97
CA ALA A 132 4.23 -6.11 -13.01
C ALA A 132 5.28 -6.74 -12.10
N LEU A 133 4.98 -7.90 -11.52
CA LEU A 133 5.84 -8.59 -10.58
C LEU A 133 5.75 -10.11 -10.78
N ALA A 134 6.88 -10.78 -10.72
CA ALA A 134 6.95 -12.24 -10.73
C ALA A 134 8.09 -12.75 -9.85
N THR A 135 8.08 -14.04 -9.53
CA THR A 135 9.15 -14.72 -8.80
C THR A 135 9.60 -15.96 -9.57
N VAL A 136 10.87 -16.31 -9.41
CA VAL A 136 11.41 -17.57 -9.94
C VAL A 136 12.35 -18.19 -8.91
N VAL A 137 12.28 -19.51 -8.75
CA VAL A 137 13.18 -20.27 -7.88
C VAL A 137 13.97 -21.26 -8.74
N VAL A 138 15.30 -21.13 -8.73
CA VAL A 138 16.22 -21.98 -9.47
C VAL A 138 17.33 -22.46 -8.55
N GLU A 139 17.53 -23.79 -8.48
CA GLU A 139 18.57 -24.41 -7.64
C GLU A 139 18.55 -23.95 -6.17
N GLY A 140 17.34 -23.73 -5.62
CA GLY A 140 17.15 -23.26 -4.26
C GLY A 140 17.41 -21.76 -4.02
N ARG A 141 17.71 -21.02 -5.09
CA ARG A 141 17.83 -19.56 -5.07
C ARG A 141 16.55 -18.93 -5.63
N GLY A 142 15.89 -18.13 -4.82
CA GLY A 142 14.69 -17.39 -5.19
C GLY A 142 15.00 -15.97 -5.64
N LEU A 143 14.42 -15.53 -6.74
CA LEU A 143 14.52 -14.17 -7.27
C LEU A 143 13.13 -13.54 -7.35
N ALA A 144 13.02 -12.26 -6.94
CA ALA A 144 11.89 -11.40 -7.25
C ALA A 144 12.26 -10.50 -8.43
N VAL A 145 11.35 -10.36 -9.39
CA VAL A 145 11.54 -9.55 -10.60
C VAL A 145 10.41 -8.56 -10.71
N ALA A 146 10.72 -7.27 -10.79
CA ALA A 146 9.71 -6.22 -10.91
C ALA A 146 9.93 -5.40 -12.17
N GLY A 147 8.87 -5.26 -12.96
CA GLY A 147 8.77 -4.38 -14.10
C GLY A 147 8.15 -3.04 -13.67
N CYS A 148 8.81 -1.96 -14.01
CA CYS A 148 8.43 -0.61 -13.57
C CYS A 148 7.77 0.20 -14.70
N ALA A 149 7.03 1.24 -14.30
CA ALA A 149 6.35 2.15 -15.22
C ALA A 149 7.32 2.99 -16.09
N ASP A 150 8.61 3.06 -15.73
CA ASP A 150 9.65 3.70 -16.52
C ASP A 150 10.33 2.74 -17.52
N GLY A 151 9.83 1.52 -17.66
CA GLY A 151 10.36 0.50 -18.56
C GLY A 151 11.58 -0.25 -18.04
N THR A 152 11.97 -0.02 -16.79
CA THR A 152 13.07 -0.74 -16.16
C THR A 152 12.63 -2.05 -15.51
N LEU A 153 13.54 -3.03 -15.51
CA LEU A 153 13.38 -4.30 -14.83
C LEU A 153 14.40 -4.39 -13.69
N HIS A 154 13.91 -4.73 -12.51
CA HIS A 154 14.73 -4.86 -11.31
C HIS A 154 14.61 -6.27 -10.74
N THR A 155 15.73 -6.80 -10.23
CA THR A 155 15.77 -8.15 -9.68
C THR A 155 16.43 -8.16 -8.31
N TRP A 156 15.89 -8.95 -7.37
CA TRP A 156 16.41 -9.12 -6.03
C TRP A 156 16.43 -10.58 -5.62
N ASP A 157 17.39 -10.93 -4.81
CA ASP A 157 17.46 -12.21 -4.13
C ASP A 157 16.45 -12.24 -2.95
N LEU A 158 15.56 -13.22 -2.95
CA LEU A 158 14.49 -13.34 -1.95
C LEU A 158 14.99 -13.67 -0.54
N ALA A 159 16.16 -14.31 -0.44
CA ALA A 159 16.73 -14.69 0.86
C ALA A 159 17.37 -13.49 1.57
N THR A 160 18.02 -12.63 0.82
CA THR A 160 18.85 -11.54 1.33
C THR A 160 18.24 -10.15 1.12
N GLY A 161 17.27 -10.00 0.20
CA GLY A 161 16.76 -8.70 -0.23
C GLY A 161 17.76 -7.89 -1.05
N SER A 162 18.94 -8.44 -1.30
CA SER A 162 19.99 -7.76 -2.07
C SER A 162 19.66 -7.70 -3.55
N ARG A 163 20.07 -6.62 -4.21
CA ARG A 163 19.86 -6.46 -5.64
C ARG A 163 20.64 -7.51 -6.42
N HIS A 164 19.97 -8.20 -7.31
CA HIS A 164 20.58 -9.17 -8.20
C HIS A 164 20.85 -8.52 -9.57
N GLY A 165 22.11 -8.26 -9.86
CA GLY A 165 22.52 -7.60 -11.12
C GLY A 165 22.18 -6.11 -11.21
N LYS A 166 22.32 -5.55 -12.40
CA LYS A 166 21.96 -4.16 -12.70
C LYS A 166 20.50 -4.06 -13.13
N ALA A 167 19.92 -2.86 -13.01
CA ALA A 167 18.64 -2.58 -13.64
C ALA A 167 18.77 -2.73 -15.17
N LEU A 168 17.79 -3.42 -15.77
CA LEU A 168 17.75 -3.60 -17.21
C LEU A 168 16.76 -2.58 -17.81
N SER A 169 17.14 -1.93 -18.89
CA SER A 169 16.21 -1.10 -19.68
C SER A 169 15.41 -2.04 -20.59
N ALA A 170 14.29 -2.59 -20.04
CA ALA A 170 13.55 -3.63 -20.72
C ALA A 170 12.74 -3.07 -21.89
N HIS A 171 12.05 -1.95 -21.70
CA HIS A 171 11.22 -1.31 -22.71
C HIS A 171 11.40 0.22 -22.68
N PRO A 172 11.14 0.92 -23.78
CA PRO A 172 11.18 2.40 -23.80
C PRO A 172 10.03 3.06 -23.03
N GLY A 173 9.00 2.30 -22.68
CA GLY A 173 7.85 2.70 -21.87
C GLY A 173 7.54 1.65 -20.80
N ALA A 174 6.39 1.75 -20.15
CA ALA A 174 6.03 0.88 -19.04
C ALA A 174 6.13 -0.62 -19.37
N VAL A 175 6.57 -1.41 -18.39
CA VAL A 175 6.45 -2.87 -18.42
C VAL A 175 5.02 -3.22 -18.01
N GLU A 176 4.22 -3.69 -18.98
CA GLU A 176 2.79 -3.96 -18.80
C GLU A 176 2.53 -5.37 -18.22
N ALA A 177 3.30 -6.35 -18.69
CA ALA A 177 3.20 -7.72 -18.22
C ALA A 177 4.57 -8.36 -18.04
N LEU A 178 4.67 -9.26 -17.07
CA LEU A 178 5.89 -9.95 -16.70
C LEU A 178 5.56 -11.39 -16.28
N ALA A 179 6.30 -12.33 -16.83
CA ALA A 179 6.33 -13.73 -16.38
C ALA A 179 7.77 -14.18 -16.23
N THR A 180 8.00 -15.24 -15.46
CA THR A 180 9.32 -15.82 -15.26
C THR A 180 9.31 -17.31 -15.60
N ALA A 181 10.43 -17.81 -16.10
CA ALA A 181 10.63 -19.21 -16.41
C ALA A 181 12.07 -19.65 -16.13
N VAL A 182 12.33 -20.92 -16.33
CA VAL A 182 13.67 -21.50 -16.35
C VAL A 182 13.94 -22.02 -17.76
N LEU A 183 14.96 -21.47 -18.42
CA LEU A 183 15.43 -21.87 -19.74
C LEU A 183 16.84 -22.46 -19.62
N ASP A 184 17.03 -23.73 -19.96
CA ASP A 184 18.33 -24.43 -19.85
C ASP A 184 19.00 -24.28 -18.48
N GLY A 185 18.21 -24.34 -17.39
CA GLY A 185 18.70 -24.16 -16.01
C GLY A 185 18.96 -22.72 -15.58
N ARG A 186 18.68 -21.74 -16.48
CA ARG A 186 18.86 -20.30 -16.18
C ARG A 186 17.53 -19.62 -15.89
N PRO A 187 17.45 -18.76 -14.87
CA PRO A 187 16.25 -17.97 -14.64
C PRO A 187 16.11 -16.90 -15.73
N VAL A 188 14.96 -16.83 -16.36
CA VAL A 188 14.65 -15.83 -17.39
C VAL A 188 13.39 -15.06 -17.02
N ALA A 189 13.33 -13.79 -17.44
CA ALA A 189 12.11 -13.00 -17.41
C ALA A 189 11.59 -12.81 -18.84
N VAL A 190 10.29 -12.92 -18.99
CA VAL A 190 9.58 -12.56 -20.21
C VAL A 190 8.77 -11.32 -19.93
N THR A 191 8.98 -10.27 -20.68
CA THR A 191 8.34 -8.97 -20.48
C THR A 191 7.60 -8.52 -21.72
N CYS A 192 6.48 -7.86 -21.52
CA CYS A 192 5.77 -7.12 -22.56
C CYS A 192 5.67 -5.66 -22.16
N GLY A 193 5.93 -4.76 -23.07
CA GLY A 193 5.89 -3.33 -22.84
C GLY A 193 4.87 -2.61 -23.70
N SER A 194 4.64 -1.35 -23.39
CA SER A 194 3.81 -0.43 -24.17
C SER A 194 4.32 -0.21 -25.61
N ASP A 195 5.55 -0.66 -25.93
CA ASP A 195 6.12 -0.71 -27.27
C ASP A 195 5.64 -1.90 -28.12
N LYS A 196 4.70 -2.70 -27.61
CA LYS A 196 4.10 -3.87 -28.26
C LYS A 196 5.08 -5.03 -28.51
N THR A 197 6.25 -5.01 -27.86
CA THR A 197 7.25 -6.09 -28.01
C THR A 197 7.21 -7.02 -26.81
N LEU A 198 7.44 -8.31 -27.09
CA LEU A 198 7.75 -9.34 -26.11
C LEU A 198 9.25 -9.55 -26.11
N ARG A 199 9.88 -9.49 -24.94
CA ARG A 199 11.33 -9.66 -24.78
C ARG A 199 11.65 -10.66 -23.69
N VAL A 200 12.72 -11.41 -23.92
CA VAL A 200 13.22 -12.42 -22.98
C VAL A 200 14.61 -12.00 -22.49
N TRP A 201 14.80 -12.07 -21.20
CA TRP A 201 15.99 -11.58 -20.49
C TRP A 201 16.61 -12.70 -19.67
N ASP A 202 17.91 -12.92 -19.78
CA ASP A 202 18.66 -13.75 -18.84
C ASP A 202 18.84 -12.96 -17.53
N LEU A 203 18.25 -13.45 -16.45
CA LEU A 203 18.32 -12.78 -15.14
C LEU A 203 19.69 -12.95 -14.46
N ALA A 204 20.48 -13.94 -14.85
CA ALA A 204 21.81 -14.16 -14.30
C ALA A 204 22.86 -13.23 -14.96
N GLY A 205 22.82 -13.11 -16.29
CA GLY A 205 23.73 -12.29 -17.08
C GLY A 205 23.28 -10.84 -17.25
N GLY A 206 21.98 -10.59 -17.17
CA GLY A 206 21.39 -9.28 -17.46
C GLY A 206 21.35 -8.94 -18.95
N GLU A 207 21.45 -9.94 -19.81
CA GLU A 207 21.50 -9.78 -21.27
C GLU A 207 20.16 -10.15 -21.92
N PRO A 208 19.74 -9.47 -23.00
CA PRO A 208 18.57 -9.89 -23.75
C PRO A 208 18.86 -11.19 -24.50
N ILE A 209 17.96 -12.18 -24.40
CA ILE A 209 18.03 -13.44 -25.12
C ILE A 209 17.38 -13.28 -26.50
N GLY A 210 16.25 -12.58 -26.56
CA GLY A 210 15.51 -12.39 -27.80
C GLY A 210 14.33 -11.44 -27.64
N ALA A 211 13.74 -11.11 -28.78
CA ALA A 211 12.53 -10.31 -28.84
C ALA A 211 11.66 -10.71 -30.03
N CYS A 212 10.34 -10.66 -29.87
CA CYS A 212 9.38 -10.78 -30.96
C CYS A 212 8.23 -9.79 -30.79
N SER A 213 7.44 -9.58 -31.84
CA SER A 213 6.14 -8.91 -31.77
C SER A 213 5.02 -9.94 -31.94
N ALA A 214 3.87 -9.69 -31.36
CA ALA A 214 2.73 -10.59 -31.52
C ALA A 214 2.21 -10.56 -32.97
N ASP A 215 2.03 -9.38 -33.53
CA ASP A 215 1.75 -9.01 -34.93
C ASP A 215 1.79 -7.49 -35.04
N ASP A 216 1.77 -6.94 -36.27
CA ASP A 216 1.98 -5.50 -36.53
C ASP A 216 1.01 -4.57 -35.76
N ASP A 217 -0.22 -5.01 -35.44
CA ASP A 217 -1.24 -4.19 -34.79
C ASP A 217 -1.67 -4.71 -33.40
N SER A 218 -1.20 -5.87 -32.96
CA SER A 218 -1.59 -6.49 -31.69
C SER A 218 -0.51 -6.36 -30.63
N TRP A 219 -0.88 -6.17 -29.37
CA TRP A 219 0.02 -6.24 -28.23
C TRP A 219 -0.48 -7.26 -27.19
N VAL A 220 0.45 -7.77 -26.39
CA VAL A 220 0.18 -8.74 -25.34
C VAL A 220 -0.19 -8.02 -24.05
N LYS A 221 -1.37 -8.32 -23.49
CA LYS A 221 -1.88 -7.74 -22.24
C LYS A 221 -1.47 -8.53 -21.00
N ALA A 222 -1.44 -9.85 -21.13
CA ALA A 222 -1.12 -10.73 -20.03
C ALA A 222 -0.19 -11.85 -20.51
N LEU A 223 0.72 -12.26 -19.63
CA LEU A 223 1.72 -13.29 -19.90
C LEU A 223 1.68 -14.37 -18.83
N ALA A 224 1.83 -15.62 -19.27
CA ALA A 224 2.16 -16.73 -18.40
C ALA A 224 3.21 -17.63 -19.08
N THR A 225 3.86 -18.47 -18.31
CA THR A 225 4.84 -19.43 -18.81
C THR A 225 4.46 -20.84 -18.40
N GLY A 226 4.77 -21.82 -19.23
CA GLY A 226 4.48 -23.22 -18.99
C GLY A 226 5.52 -24.13 -19.63
N VAL A 227 5.29 -25.43 -19.51
CA VAL A 227 6.13 -26.47 -20.17
C VAL A 227 5.21 -27.37 -20.94
N VAL A 228 5.40 -27.43 -22.25
CA VAL A 228 4.67 -28.32 -23.17
C VAL A 228 5.65 -29.33 -23.76
N GLU A 229 5.38 -30.63 -23.61
CA GLU A 229 6.24 -31.71 -24.08
C GLU A 229 7.73 -31.54 -23.69
N GLY A 230 7.97 -31.04 -22.47
CA GLY A 230 9.31 -30.80 -21.95
C GLY A 230 9.99 -29.52 -22.48
N ARG A 231 9.32 -28.70 -23.30
CA ARG A 231 9.80 -27.42 -23.82
C ARG A 231 9.16 -26.27 -23.07
N PRO A 232 9.94 -25.32 -22.58
CA PRO A 232 9.39 -24.13 -21.98
C PRO A 232 8.71 -23.24 -23.03
N VAL A 233 7.49 -22.82 -22.74
CA VAL A 233 6.68 -21.96 -23.61
C VAL A 233 6.26 -20.68 -22.88
N VAL A 234 6.01 -19.64 -23.64
CA VAL A 234 5.33 -18.43 -23.16
C VAL A 234 3.97 -18.34 -23.84
N VAL A 235 2.97 -17.99 -23.04
CA VAL A 235 1.59 -17.81 -23.48
C VAL A 235 1.20 -16.37 -23.27
N GLY A 236 0.68 -15.73 -24.29
CA GLY A 236 0.25 -14.34 -24.25
C GLY A 236 -1.20 -14.15 -24.68
N ALA A 237 -1.97 -13.43 -23.88
CA ALA A 237 -3.26 -12.92 -24.29
C ALA A 237 -3.08 -11.61 -25.05
N CYS A 238 -3.52 -11.60 -26.30
CA CYS A 238 -3.37 -10.45 -27.18
C CYS A 238 -4.66 -9.62 -27.27
N VAL A 239 -4.54 -8.37 -27.65
CA VAL A 239 -5.66 -7.42 -27.76
C VAL A 239 -6.64 -7.78 -28.89
N ASP A 240 -6.19 -8.59 -29.84
CA ASP A 240 -6.98 -9.11 -30.97
C ASP A 240 -7.83 -10.36 -30.63
N ASP A 241 -8.03 -10.64 -29.34
CA ASP A 241 -8.80 -11.77 -28.81
C ASP A 241 -8.22 -13.13 -29.17
N VAL A 242 -6.90 -13.17 -29.31
CA VAL A 242 -6.14 -14.37 -29.64
C VAL A 242 -5.17 -14.67 -28.51
N VAL A 243 -5.10 -15.94 -28.12
CA VAL A 243 -4.04 -16.45 -27.26
C VAL A 243 -2.97 -17.08 -28.15
N ARG A 244 -1.75 -16.60 -28.03
CA ARG A 244 -0.60 -17.09 -28.77
C ARG A 244 0.36 -17.81 -27.85
N VAL A 245 0.96 -18.87 -28.35
CA VAL A 245 1.95 -19.68 -27.64
C VAL A 245 3.25 -19.64 -28.42
N TRP A 246 4.34 -19.26 -27.78
CA TRP A 246 5.67 -19.25 -28.38
C TRP A 246 6.60 -20.21 -27.65
N ASP A 247 7.46 -20.90 -28.37
CA ASP A 247 8.61 -21.60 -27.80
C ASP A 247 9.55 -20.56 -27.17
N LEU A 248 9.85 -20.71 -25.88
CA LEU A 248 10.62 -19.70 -25.14
C LEU A 248 12.08 -19.58 -25.60
N ALA A 249 12.67 -20.65 -26.14
CA ALA A 249 14.06 -20.65 -26.59
C ALA A 249 14.25 -19.95 -27.94
N THR A 250 13.26 -20.11 -28.83
CA THR A 250 13.35 -19.63 -30.22
C THR A 250 12.50 -18.39 -30.48
N LEU A 251 11.52 -18.14 -29.64
CA LEU A 251 10.46 -17.12 -29.80
C LEU A 251 9.65 -17.31 -31.11
N SER A 252 9.67 -18.51 -31.65
CA SER A 252 8.82 -18.91 -32.79
C SER A 252 7.45 -19.38 -32.27
N PRO A 253 6.37 -19.25 -33.07
CA PRO A 253 5.09 -19.84 -32.72
C PRO A 253 5.23 -21.32 -32.42
N HIS A 254 4.68 -21.77 -31.29
CA HIS A 254 4.70 -23.18 -30.87
C HIS A 254 3.52 -23.94 -31.46
N SER A 255 2.38 -23.27 -31.58
CA SER A 255 1.14 -23.80 -32.12
C SER A 255 0.40 -22.72 -32.92
N ASP A 256 -0.64 -23.13 -33.65
CA ASP A 256 -1.58 -22.16 -34.23
C ASP A 256 -2.23 -21.31 -33.13
N PRO A 257 -2.56 -20.06 -33.43
CA PRO A 257 -3.18 -19.16 -32.44
C PRO A 257 -4.55 -19.66 -32.00
N LEU A 258 -4.80 -19.67 -30.69
CA LEU A 258 -6.10 -20.04 -30.12
C LEU A 258 -7.04 -18.84 -30.27
N THR A 259 -7.90 -18.86 -31.28
CA THR A 259 -8.84 -17.77 -31.55
C THR A 259 -10.08 -17.89 -30.67
N ILE A 260 -10.42 -16.81 -30.00
CA ILE A 260 -11.55 -16.74 -29.10
C ILE A 260 -12.69 -16.02 -29.83
N ARG A 261 -13.80 -16.74 -30.07
CA ARG A 261 -14.93 -16.22 -30.88
C ARG A 261 -15.92 -15.37 -30.09
N THR A 262 -15.78 -15.22 -28.77
CA THR A 262 -16.78 -14.57 -27.91
C THR A 262 -16.13 -13.73 -26.81
N GLY A 263 -15.86 -12.44 -27.09
CA GLY A 263 -15.39 -11.48 -26.10
C GLY A 263 -13.88 -11.38 -25.95
N PHE A 264 -13.43 -10.44 -25.11
CA PHE A 264 -12.02 -10.12 -24.89
C PHE A 264 -11.40 -11.01 -23.81
N VAL A 265 -10.16 -11.46 -24.02
CA VAL A 265 -9.37 -12.10 -22.96
C VAL A 265 -8.95 -11.04 -21.96
N SER A 266 -9.46 -11.12 -20.73
CA SER A 266 -9.12 -10.19 -19.65
C SER A 266 -7.90 -10.66 -18.85
N ALA A 267 -7.75 -11.98 -18.66
CA ALA A 267 -6.62 -12.56 -17.94
C ALA A 267 -6.34 -14.00 -18.39
N LEU A 268 -5.10 -14.46 -18.15
CA LEU A 268 -4.70 -15.84 -18.40
C LEU A 268 -3.73 -16.34 -17.32
N ALA A 269 -3.76 -17.65 -17.11
CA ALA A 269 -2.81 -18.37 -16.27
C ALA A 269 -2.53 -19.75 -16.86
N THR A 270 -1.41 -20.37 -16.49
CA THR A 270 -1.04 -21.71 -16.90
C THR A 270 -0.98 -22.62 -15.68
N THR A 271 -1.41 -23.87 -15.84
CA THR A 271 -1.30 -24.90 -14.81
C THR A 271 -1.16 -26.27 -15.44
N VAL A 272 -1.04 -27.31 -14.62
CA VAL A 272 -1.06 -28.73 -15.06
C VAL A 272 -2.34 -29.37 -14.53
N LEU A 273 -3.16 -29.92 -15.42
CA LEU A 273 -4.39 -30.61 -15.09
C LEU A 273 -4.27 -32.04 -15.60
N ASP A 274 -4.41 -33.02 -14.69
CA ASP A 274 -4.26 -34.46 -15.02
C ASP A 274 -2.95 -34.78 -15.75
N GLY A 275 -1.85 -34.14 -15.38
CA GLY A 275 -0.53 -34.28 -15.98
C GLY A 275 -0.38 -33.60 -17.35
N ARG A 276 -1.37 -32.83 -17.80
CA ARG A 276 -1.36 -32.10 -19.07
C ARG A 276 -1.19 -30.58 -18.81
N PRO A 277 -0.33 -29.88 -19.54
CA PRO A 277 -0.21 -28.43 -19.46
C PRO A 277 -1.46 -27.78 -20.08
N VAL A 278 -2.10 -26.92 -19.32
CA VAL A 278 -3.29 -26.20 -19.77
C VAL A 278 -3.12 -24.68 -19.57
N VAL A 279 -3.81 -23.92 -20.42
CA VAL A 279 -4.03 -22.47 -20.20
C VAL A 279 -5.45 -22.28 -19.74
N VAL A 280 -5.61 -21.49 -18.69
CA VAL A 280 -6.90 -21.03 -18.20
C VAL A 280 -7.04 -19.55 -18.59
N THR A 281 -8.13 -19.20 -19.24
CA THR A 281 -8.40 -17.83 -19.71
C THR A 281 -9.74 -17.34 -19.20
N SER A 282 -9.81 -16.07 -18.82
CA SER A 282 -11.09 -15.42 -18.55
C SER A 282 -11.48 -14.47 -19.68
N HIS A 283 -12.76 -14.46 -20.00
CA HIS A 283 -13.31 -13.71 -21.13
C HIS A 283 -14.47 -12.85 -20.68
N SER A 284 -14.52 -11.59 -21.17
CA SER A 284 -15.67 -10.71 -21.02
C SER A 284 -16.44 -10.61 -22.34
N LYS A 285 -17.78 -10.75 -22.31
CA LYS A 285 -18.62 -10.48 -23.47
C LYS A 285 -18.56 -8.99 -23.83
N GLU A 286 -18.60 -8.70 -25.13
CA GLU A 286 -18.67 -7.34 -25.65
C GLU A 286 -19.94 -6.64 -25.12
N LEU A 287 -19.76 -5.66 -24.25
CA LEU A 287 -20.88 -4.85 -23.70
C LEU A 287 -21.31 -3.82 -24.73
N ALA A 288 -22.55 -3.90 -25.18
CA ALA A 288 -23.22 -2.72 -25.76
C ALA A 288 -23.19 -1.59 -24.72
N ALA A 289 -22.87 -0.37 -25.13
CA ALA A 289 -22.52 0.79 -24.29
C ALA A 289 -23.57 1.23 -23.23
N THR A 290 -24.59 0.44 -22.96
CA THR A 290 -25.70 0.72 -22.03
C THR A 290 -25.79 -0.19 -20.82
N ASP A 291 -25.05 -1.32 -20.76
CA ASP A 291 -25.17 -2.29 -19.65
C ASP A 291 -23.83 -2.47 -18.90
N LEU A 292 -23.55 -1.53 -18.01
CA LEU A 292 -22.34 -1.52 -17.18
C LEU A 292 -22.38 -2.50 -15.98
N ILE A 293 -23.43 -3.32 -15.80
CA ILE A 293 -23.68 -4.05 -14.54
C ILE A 293 -23.88 -5.58 -14.71
N THR A 294 -24.09 -6.11 -15.92
CA THR A 294 -24.37 -7.54 -16.13
C THR A 294 -23.54 -8.17 -17.26
N GLY A 295 -22.22 -8.09 -17.17
CA GLY A 295 -21.34 -8.85 -18.08
C GLY A 295 -21.27 -10.30 -17.64
N GLU A 296 -21.84 -11.22 -18.42
CA GLU A 296 -21.55 -12.67 -18.27
C GLU A 296 -20.12 -12.92 -18.72
N GLU A 297 -19.27 -13.44 -17.82
CA GLU A 297 -17.92 -13.87 -18.15
C GLU A 297 -17.80 -15.38 -18.14
N THR A 298 -16.88 -15.89 -18.93
CA THR A 298 -16.59 -17.32 -18.99
C THR A 298 -15.11 -17.53 -18.70
N VAL A 299 -14.80 -18.51 -17.85
CA VAL A 299 -13.46 -19.07 -17.70
C VAL A 299 -13.35 -20.31 -18.60
N ARG A 300 -12.29 -20.39 -19.39
CA ARG A 300 -12.05 -21.51 -20.31
C ARG A 300 -10.71 -22.16 -20.02
N VAL A 301 -10.65 -23.46 -20.17
CA VAL A 301 -9.44 -24.26 -20.01
C VAL A 301 -9.07 -24.85 -21.38
N TRP A 302 -7.84 -24.61 -21.82
CA TRP A 302 -7.31 -25.04 -23.11
C TRP A 302 -6.15 -25.99 -22.90
N ASP A 303 -6.17 -27.16 -23.57
CA ASP A 303 -5.04 -28.06 -23.58
C ASP A 303 -3.98 -27.57 -24.56
N LEU A 304 -2.76 -27.38 -24.08
CA LEU A 304 -1.63 -26.93 -24.90
C LEU A 304 -0.99 -28.02 -25.75
N THR A 305 -1.33 -29.30 -25.52
CA THR A 305 -0.78 -30.44 -26.29
C THR A 305 -1.56 -30.74 -27.57
N GLY A 306 -2.75 -30.14 -27.71
CA GLY A 306 -3.64 -30.39 -28.85
C GLY A 306 -4.29 -31.79 -28.88
N ALA A 307 -4.15 -32.58 -27.81
CA ALA A 307 -4.65 -33.95 -27.70
C ALA A 307 -5.80 -34.02 -26.68
N LEU A 308 -6.97 -33.46 -26.99
CA LEU A 308 -8.19 -33.80 -26.25
C LEU A 308 -9.04 -34.74 -27.07
N ASP A 309 -9.23 -35.93 -26.51
CA ASP A 309 -10.12 -37.00 -26.98
C ASP A 309 -11.58 -36.52 -26.87
N ASP A 310 -12.40 -36.96 -27.84
CA ASP A 310 -13.82 -36.65 -27.98
C ASP A 310 -14.61 -37.07 -26.72
N GLY A 311 -14.77 -36.17 -25.76
CA GLY A 311 -15.76 -36.32 -24.68
C GLY A 311 -17.17 -35.94 -25.21
N PRO A 312 -18.27 -36.45 -24.59
CA PRO A 312 -19.61 -36.32 -25.16
C PRO A 312 -20.03 -34.84 -25.30
N GLU A 313 -20.52 -34.56 -26.48
CA GLU A 313 -21.14 -33.30 -26.89
C GLU A 313 -22.19 -32.85 -25.86
N ASP A 314 -21.90 -31.83 -25.03
CA ASP A 314 -22.95 -31.09 -24.37
C ASP A 314 -23.46 -29.99 -25.30
N GLN A 315 -24.69 -30.23 -25.73
CA GLN A 315 -25.46 -29.49 -26.67
C GLN A 315 -25.79 -28.10 -26.15
N ALA A 316 -25.11 -27.08 -26.63
CA ALA A 316 -25.73 -25.78 -26.86
C ALA A 316 -24.82 -24.90 -27.75
N TYR A 317 -24.77 -25.21 -29.04
CA TYR A 317 -24.40 -24.22 -30.03
C TYR A 317 -25.19 -24.36 -31.31
N ASP A 318 -25.87 -23.29 -31.67
CA ASP A 318 -26.66 -23.11 -32.89
C ASP A 318 -25.84 -23.40 -34.14
N ARG A 319 -26.20 -24.48 -34.83
CA ARG A 319 -25.65 -24.87 -36.13
C ARG A 319 -26.30 -24.00 -37.23
N THR A 320 -25.78 -22.80 -37.43
CA THR A 320 -26.07 -22.10 -38.69
C THR A 320 -24.83 -21.32 -39.15
N ALA A 321 -23.87 -22.03 -39.73
CA ALA A 321 -23.01 -21.55 -40.82
C ALA A 321 -22.25 -22.73 -41.42
N GLU A 322 -22.54 -22.98 -42.67
CA GLU A 322 -21.89 -24.01 -43.51
C GLU A 322 -20.41 -23.69 -43.73
N GLY A 323 -19.56 -24.72 -43.56
CA GLY A 323 -18.33 -24.94 -44.33
C GLY A 323 -17.06 -24.37 -43.75
N THR A 324 -16.28 -25.18 -43.10
CA THR A 324 -14.92 -25.60 -43.46
C THR A 324 -14.33 -26.42 -42.30
N ASP A 325 -13.73 -27.58 -42.66
CA ASP A 325 -12.94 -28.43 -41.73
C ASP A 325 -11.76 -27.63 -41.15
N GLU A 326 -11.84 -27.19 -39.89
CA GLU A 326 -10.72 -26.80 -39.10
C GLU A 326 -10.77 -27.54 -37.75
N GLN A 327 -9.70 -28.27 -37.47
CA GLN A 327 -9.46 -28.92 -36.18
C GLN A 327 -9.56 -27.89 -35.07
N THR A 328 -10.70 -27.82 -34.42
CA THR A 328 -10.93 -26.99 -33.24
C THR A 328 -10.32 -27.69 -32.03
N ALA A 329 -9.27 -27.11 -31.46
CA ALA A 329 -8.80 -27.47 -30.13
C ALA A 329 -9.97 -27.36 -29.15
N TYR A 330 -10.30 -28.42 -28.46
CA TYR A 330 -11.48 -28.51 -27.62
C TYR A 330 -11.32 -27.67 -26.35
N CYS A 331 -12.30 -26.84 -26.05
CA CYS A 331 -12.38 -26.00 -24.89
C CYS A 331 -13.52 -26.48 -23.98
N ALA A 332 -13.23 -26.78 -22.71
CA ALA A 332 -14.26 -26.95 -21.69
C ALA A 332 -14.57 -25.56 -21.11
N SER A 333 -15.79 -25.03 -21.32
CA SER A 333 -16.20 -23.75 -20.78
C SER A 333 -16.87 -23.89 -19.40
N LEU A 334 -16.43 -23.10 -18.45
CA LEU A 334 -17.11 -22.82 -17.20
C LEU A 334 -17.80 -21.45 -17.33
N GLU A 335 -19.13 -21.40 -17.20
CA GLU A 335 -19.84 -20.12 -17.25
C GLU A 335 -19.82 -19.45 -15.89
N ILE A 336 -19.33 -18.21 -15.85
CA ILE A 336 -19.26 -17.36 -14.64
C ILE A 336 -19.93 -16.03 -14.96
N ASN A 337 -20.81 -15.59 -14.09
CA ASN A 337 -21.48 -14.30 -14.21
C ASN A 337 -20.72 -13.17 -13.49
N ALA A 338 -19.44 -12.91 -13.83
CA ALA A 338 -18.69 -11.82 -13.22
C ALA A 338 -17.49 -11.39 -14.06
N ALA A 339 -17.29 -10.07 -14.24
CA ALA A 339 -16.14 -9.51 -14.96
C ALA A 339 -14.82 -9.76 -14.19
N ALA A 340 -13.99 -10.71 -14.65
CA ALA A 340 -12.73 -11.02 -14.01
C ALA A 340 -11.61 -10.08 -14.48
N HIS A 341 -11.01 -9.34 -13.55
CA HIS A 341 -9.86 -8.47 -13.84
C HIS A 341 -8.54 -9.23 -13.78
N PHE A 342 -8.49 -10.39 -13.12
CA PHE A 342 -7.32 -11.25 -13.08
C PHE A 342 -7.72 -12.73 -12.89
N LEU A 343 -6.79 -13.60 -13.27
CA LEU A 343 -6.89 -15.04 -13.11
C LEU A 343 -5.53 -15.56 -12.64
N VAL A 344 -5.50 -16.32 -11.57
CA VAL A 344 -4.29 -16.97 -11.05
C VAL A 344 -4.55 -18.43 -10.72
N THR A 345 -3.56 -19.27 -11.00
CA THR A 345 -3.58 -20.69 -10.72
C THR A 345 -2.33 -21.09 -9.94
N ASP A 346 -2.42 -22.15 -9.15
CA ASP A 346 -1.24 -22.77 -8.53
C ASP A 346 -0.74 -23.95 -9.38
N PRO A 347 0.39 -23.81 -10.07
CA PRO A 347 0.92 -24.88 -10.92
C PRO A 347 1.55 -26.03 -10.11
N ALA A 348 1.74 -25.87 -8.81
CA ALA A 348 2.39 -26.85 -7.94
C ALA A 348 1.40 -27.68 -7.09
N SER A 349 0.11 -27.38 -7.14
CA SER A 349 -0.91 -28.03 -6.33
C SER A 349 -1.37 -29.36 -6.95
N GLU A 350 -1.56 -30.39 -6.11
CA GLU A 350 -2.23 -31.64 -6.53
C GLU A 350 -3.72 -31.40 -6.83
N CYS A 351 -4.31 -30.31 -6.34
CA CYS A 351 -5.67 -29.86 -6.63
C CYS A 351 -5.59 -28.46 -7.26
N PRO A 352 -5.47 -28.35 -8.59
CA PRO A 352 -5.32 -27.06 -9.25
C PRO A 352 -6.58 -26.21 -9.08
N MET A 353 -6.42 -25.06 -8.46
CA MET A 353 -7.50 -24.08 -8.24
C MET A 353 -7.26 -22.85 -9.10
N ALA A 354 -8.33 -22.28 -9.63
CA ALA A 354 -8.32 -20.98 -10.26
C ALA A 354 -9.05 -19.96 -9.38
N VAL A 355 -8.51 -18.76 -9.29
CA VAL A 355 -9.13 -17.64 -8.62
C VAL A 355 -9.38 -16.55 -9.64
N SER A 356 -10.63 -16.16 -9.80
CA SER A 356 -11.03 -15.00 -10.60
C SER A 356 -11.68 -13.96 -9.71
N ALA A 357 -11.46 -12.69 -10.01
CA ALA A 357 -12.11 -11.62 -9.27
C ALA A 357 -12.55 -10.49 -10.19
N ASN A 358 -13.70 -9.94 -9.88
CA ASN A 358 -14.19 -8.67 -10.41
C ASN A 358 -14.03 -7.54 -9.38
N ALA A 359 -14.60 -6.37 -9.67
CA ALA A 359 -14.54 -5.22 -8.79
C ALA A 359 -15.20 -5.44 -7.40
N TYR A 360 -16.01 -6.47 -7.20
CA TYR A 360 -16.84 -6.63 -6.01
C TYR A 360 -16.84 -8.04 -5.42
N GLU A 361 -16.43 -9.07 -6.19
CA GLU A 361 -16.53 -10.47 -5.81
C GLU A 361 -15.31 -11.26 -6.25
N VAL A 362 -14.94 -12.24 -5.43
CA VAL A 362 -13.92 -13.25 -5.72
C VAL A 362 -14.62 -14.60 -5.88
N HIS A 363 -14.30 -15.30 -6.96
CA HIS A 363 -14.74 -16.64 -7.25
C HIS A 363 -13.54 -17.61 -7.21
N VAL A 364 -13.74 -18.76 -6.60
CA VAL A 364 -12.72 -19.82 -6.52
C VAL A 364 -13.26 -21.06 -7.21
N TRP A 365 -12.44 -21.68 -8.03
CA TRP A 365 -12.79 -22.81 -8.89
C TRP A 365 -11.85 -23.97 -8.63
N ASP A 366 -12.39 -25.17 -8.46
CA ASP A 366 -11.65 -26.40 -8.54
C ASP A 366 -11.59 -26.82 -10.02
N LEU A 367 -10.41 -26.78 -10.61
CA LEU A 367 -10.23 -27.09 -12.04
C LEU A 367 -10.36 -28.59 -12.35
N ALA A 368 -10.17 -29.48 -11.36
CA ALA A 368 -10.32 -30.92 -11.54
C ALA A 368 -11.80 -31.33 -11.56
N THR A 369 -12.59 -30.79 -10.64
CA THR A 369 -14.05 -31.04 -10.58
C THR A 369 -14.83 -30.13 -11.50
N ARG A 370 -14.25 -29.00 -11.91
CA ARG A 370 -14.90 -27.91 -12.68
C ARG A 370 -16.06 -27.26 -11.94
N GLU A 371 -16.02 -27.26 -10.63
CA GLU A 371 -17.06 -26.67 -9.78
C GLU A 371 -16.54 -25.44 -9.04
N GLN A 372 -17.45 -24.52 -8.76
CA GLN A 372 -17.13 -23.38 -7.89
C GLN A 372 -17.02 -23.84 -6.44
N VAL A 373 -15.99 -23.40 -5.75
CA VAL A 373 -15.76 -23.67 -4.34
C VAL A 373 -16.49 -22.64 -3.49
N GLY A 374 -17.64 -23.03 -2.93
CA GLY A 374 -18.47 -22.16 -2.09
C GLY A 374 -19.16 -21.02 -2.85
N ASP A 375 -19.75 -20.09 -2.09
CA ASP A 375 -20.38 -18.89 -2.64
C ASP A 375 -19.35 -17.81 -2.95
N PRO A 376 -19.62 -16.91 -3.94
CA PRO A 376 -18.75 -15.77 -4.21
C PRO A 376 -18.53 -14.91 -2.95
N VAL A 377 -17.30 -14.49 -2.74
CA VAL A 377 -16.96 -13.63 -1.59
C VAL A 377 -16.98 -12.18 -2.01
N ALA A 378 -17.83 -11.38 -1.36
CA ALA A 378 -17.85 -9.95 -1.57
C ALA A 378 -16.57 -9.31 -1.00
N VAL A 379 -15.85 -8.56 -1.82
CA VAL A 379 -14.58 -7.91 -1.49
C VAL A 379 -14.56 -6.46 -1.97
N MET A 380 -13.57 -5.70 -1.53
CA MET A 380 -13.24 -4.42 -2.16
C MET A 380 -12.59 -4.66 -3.53
N PRO A 381 -12.57 -3.68 -4.44
CA PRO A 381 -11.94 -3.85 -5.74
C PRO A 381 -10.51 -4.40 -5.63
N VAL A 382 -10.29 -5.61 -6.13
CA VAL A 382 -9.00 -6.29 -6.13
C VAL A 382 -8.20 -5.83 -7.34
N GLU A 383 -6.98 -5.38 -7.13
CA GLU A 383 -6.07 -4.93 -8.20
C GLU A 383 -5.20 -6.07 -8.73
N THR A 384 -4.79 -6.97 -7.84
CA THR A 384 -3.96 -8.13 -8.21
C THR A 384 -4.08 -9.23 -7.17
N ALA A 385 -3.78 -10.44 -7.57
CA ALA A 385 -3.72 -11.58 -6.67
C ALA A 385 -2.55 -12.51 -7.01
N ALA A 386 -2.21 -13.38 -6.05
CA ALA A 386 -1.32 -14.51 -6.25
C ALA A 386 -1.81 -15.69 -5.42
N VAL A 387 -1.65 -16.91 -5.94
CA VAL A 387 -1.97 -18.14 -5.20
C VAL A 387 -0.73 -18.86 -4.76
N THR A 388 -0.88 -19.63 -3.68
CA THR A 388 0.19 -20.46 -3.11
C THR A 388 -0.43 -21.58 -2.28
N VAL A 389 0.40 -22.51 -1.86
CA VAL A 389 0.03 -23.47 -0.80
C VAL A 389 0.71 -23.03 0.49
N LEU A 390 -0.05 -22.76 1.54
CA LEU A 390 0.44 -22.32 2.85
C LEU A 390 0.08 -23.39 3.89
N HIS A 391 1.09 -24.12 4.40
CA HIS A 391 0.90 -25.22 5.35
C HIS A 391 -0.12 -26.27 4.86
N ASP A 392 0.08 -26.78 3.66
CA ASP A 392 -0.79 -27.75 2.97
C ASP A 392 -2.23 -27.27 2.72
N ARG A 393 -2.46 -25.95 2.74
CA ARG A 393 -3.76 -25.33 2.42
C ARG A 393 -3.62 -24.43 1.21
N PRO A 394 -4.52 -24.52 0.24
CA PRO A 394 -4.55 -23.57 -0.85
C PRO A 394 -4.90 -22.17 -0.31
N ALA A 395 -4.07 -21.21 -0.62
CA ALA A 395 -4.19 -19.85 -0.14
C ALA A 395 -4.02 -18.83 -1.27
N ALA A 396 -4.66 -17.67 -1.13
CA ALA A 396 -4.49 -16.55 -2.05
C ALA A 396 -4.12 -15.27 -1.30
N LEU A 397 -3.33 -14.45 -1.97
CA LEU A 397 -3.07 -13.06 -1.63
C LEU A 397 -4.00 -12.18 -2.47
N PHE A 398 -4.76 -11.31 -1.84
CA PHE A 398 -5.56 -10.28 -2.53
C PHE A 398 -5.03 -8.91 -2.17
N ALA A 399 -4.68 -8.14 -3.19
CA ALA A 399 -4.22 -6.77 -3.04
C ALA A 399 -5.25 -5.79 -3.61
N TYR A 400 -5.51 -4.73 -2.87
CA TYR A 400 -6.54 -3.73 -3.18
C TYR A 400 -5.91 -2.41 -3.63
N ALA A 401 -6.68 -1.59 -4.35
CA ALA A 401 -6.27 -0.26 -4.80
C ALA A 401 -5.81 0.65 -3.65
N HIS A 402 -6.43 0.49 -2.49
CA HIS A 402 -6.08 1.21 -1.28
C HIS A 402 -6.24 0.27 -0.09
N GLY A 403 -5.16 -0.16 0.48
CA GLY A 403 -5.26 -0.99 1.67
C GLY A 403 -4.18 -2.06 1.81
N PRO A 404 -4.35 -2.90 2.80
CA PRO A 404 -3.46 -4.02 3.06
C PRO A 404 -3.61 -5.13 2.01
N VAL A 405 -2.66 -6.04 1.98
CA VAL A 405 -2.78 -7.28 1.22
C VAL A 405 -3.34 -8.36 2.15
N GLU A 406 -4.44 -8.96 1.77
CA GLU A 406 -5.10 -10.01 2.56
C GLU A 406 -4.63 -11.40 2.16
N VAL A 407 -4.58 -12.31 3.12
CA VAL A 407 -4.22 -13.72 2.92
C VAL A 407 -5.43 -14.58 3.26
N TRP A 408 -5.95 -15.29 2.28
CA TRP A 408 -7.18 -16.07 2.38
C TRP A 408 -6.93 -17.57 2.20
N ASP A 409 -7.66 -18.40 2.93
CA ASP A 409 -7.77 -19.85 2.73
C ASP A 409 -8.83 -20.10 1.66
N LEU A 410 -8.43 -20.69 0.54
CA LEU A 410 -9.31 -20.91 -0.60
C LEU A 410 -10.29 -22.07 -0.39
N SER A 411 -10.03 -22.97 0.56
CA SER A 411 -10.94 -24.07 0.90
C SER A 411 -12.11 -23.61 1.75
N THR A 412 -11.89 -22.61 2.63
CA THR A 412 -12.88 -22.12 3.58
C THR A 412 -13.45 -20.76 3.22
N LEU A 413 -12.85 -20.09 2.24
CA LEU A 413 -13.16 -18.72 1.81
C LEU A 413 -13.13 -17.72 2.98
N ARG A 414 -12.16 -17.89 3.88
CA ARG A 414 -11.95 -17.01 5.04
C ARG A 414 -10.55 -16.47 5.07
N GLN A 415 -10.42 -15.29 5.64
CA GLN A 415 -9.12 -14.71 5.91
C GLN A 415 -8.30 -15.64 6.82
N LEU A 416 -7.18 -16.12 6.30
CA LEU A 416 -6.31 -17.08 6.97
C LEU A 416 -5.43 -16.43 8.04
N ARG A 417 -5.02 -15.18 7.80
CA ARG A 417 -4.09 -14.43 8.64
C ARG A 417 -4.43 -12.93 8.63
N PRO A 418 -4.00 -12.18 9.65
CA PRO A 418 -4.11 -10.71 9.60
C PRO A 418 -3.46 -10.16 8.32
N PRO A 419 -4.03 -9.11 7.73
CA PRO A 419 -3.52 -8.52 6.48
C PRO A 419 -2.06 -8.09 6.58
N LEU A 420 -1.32 -8.14 5.45
CA LEU A 420 0.01 -7.56 5.31
C LEU A 420 -0.15 -6.04 5.13
N THR A 421 0.46 -5.27 6.02
CA THR A 421 0.31 -3.82 6.02
C THR A 421 1.63 -3.11 5.78
N GLY A 422 1.58 -1.93 5.14
CA GLY A 422 2.77 -1.10 4.95
C GLY A 422 2.84 -0.38 3.62
N HIS A 423 2.26 -0.90 2.53
CA HIS A 423 2.16 -0.16 1.28
C HIS A 423 1.27 1.07 1.43
N GLU A 424 1.66 2.18 0.80
CA GLU A 424 1.03 3.49 0.93
C GLU A 424 0.23 3.91 -0.31
N ALA A 425 0.35 3.13 -1.37
CA ALA A 425 -0.37 3.29 -2.63
C ALA A 425 -0.85 1.92 -3.13
N ALA A 426 -1.54 1.91 -4.27
CA ALA A 426 -2.06 0.69 -4.89
C ALA A 426 -0.96 -0.37 -5.09
N VAL A 427 -1.25 -1.59 -4.71
CA VAL A 427 -0.40 -2.75 -4.98
C VAL A 427 -0.80 -3.31 -6.34
N ARG A 428 0.09 -3.18 -7.32
CA ARG A 428 -0.14 -3.56 -8.73
C ARG A 428 0.39 -4.93 -9.08
N GLY A 429 1.32 -5.45 -8.29
CA GLY A 429 1.90 -6.76 -8.51
C GLY A 429 1.95 -7.58 -7.24
N ALA A 430 1.58 -8.85 -7.31
CA ALA A 430 1.71 -9.81 -6.25
C ALA A 430 2.27 -11.11 -6.81
N ALA A 431 3.17 -11.73 -6.07
CA ALA A 431 3.72 -13.04 -6.39
C ALA A 431 4.06 -13.79 -5.10
N THR A 432 4.18 -15.09 -5.17
CA THR A 432 4.56 -15.94 -4.05
C THR A 432 5.77 -16.79 -4.39
N ALA A 433 6.51 -17.21 -3.40
CA ALA A 433 7.61 -18.14 -3.55
C ALA A 433 7.76 -19.02 -2.31
N VAL A 434 8.21 -20.25 -2.48
CA VAL A 434 8.63 -21.12 -1.38
C VAL A 434 10.15 -21.23 -1.42
N LEU A 435 10.82 -20.75 -0.40
CA LEU A 435 12.27 -20.76 -0.31
C LEU A 435 12.71 -21.36 1.04
N ASN A 436 13.49 -22.44 1.02
CA ASN A 436 13.96 -23.13 2.22
C ASN A 436 12.83 -23.48 3.21
N ARG A 437 11.70 -23.96 2.70
CA ARG A 437 10.45 -24.27 3.43
C ARG A 437 9.78 -23.06 4.07
N ARG A 438 10.12 -21.84 3.66
CA ARG A 438 9.43 -20.62 4.07
C ARG A 438 8.54 -20.14 2.93
N HIS A 439 7.34 -19.78 3.27
CA HIS A 439 6.39 -19.21 2.32
C HIS A 439 6.58 -17.69 2.31
N LEU A 440 6.93 -17.16 1.16
CA LEU A 440 7.16 -15.74 0.96
C LEU A 440 6.07 -15.15 0.07
N ALA A 441 5.61 -13.94 0.41
CA ALA A 441 4.89 -13.08 -0.50
C ALA A 441 5.81 -11.96 -0.98
N VAL A 442 5.65 -11.57 -2.23
CA VAL A 442 6.32 -10.40 -2.81
C VAL A 442 5.24 -9.49 -3.37
N THR A 443 5.27 -8.23 -3.03
CA THR A 443 4.29 -7.24 -3.47
C THR A 443 4.98 -6.00 -4.04
N GLY A 444 4.45 -5.46 -5.13
CA GLY A 444 4.97 -4.26 -5.79
C GLY A 444 3.88 -3.19 -5.88
N SER A 445 4.23 -1.93 -5.62
CA SER A 445 3.26 -0.86 -5.46
C SER A 445 3.65 0.43 -6.21
N ASP A 446 2.64 1.26 -6.46
CA ASP A 446 2.80 2.63 -6.92
C ASP A 446 3.53 3.54 -5.89
N ASP A 447 3.71 3.07 -4.64
CA ASP A 447 4.54 3.73 -3.63
C ASP A 447 6.05 3.66 -3.93
N ARG A 448 6.42 3.06 -5.05
CA ARG A 448 7.80 2.84 -5.52
C ARG A 448 8.59 1.92 -4.61
N SER A 449 7.94 0.91 -4.06
CA SER A 449 8.60 -0.14 -3.29
C SER A 449 8.15 -1.53 -3.72
N VAL A 450 9.10 -2.47 -3.67
CA VAL A 450 8.83 -3.91 -3.65
C VAL A 450 9.03 -4.40 -2.22
N ARG A 451 8.08 -5.15 -1.68
CA ARG A 451 8.16 -5.68 -0.31
C ARG A 451 8.16 -7.20 -0.32
N ILE A 452 9.00 -7.79 0.50
CA ILE A 452 9.09 -9.24 0.70
C ILE A 452 8.64 -9.56 2.12
N TRP A 453 7.67 -10.46 2.23
CA TRP A 453 7.00 -10.83 3.47
C TRP A 453 7.23 -12.30 3.78
N ASP A 454 7.40 -12.61 5.05
CA ASP A 454 7.41 -13.99 5.57
C ASP A 454 5.99 -14.36 6.01
N LEU A 455 5.32 -15.20 5.24
CA LEU A 455 3.94 -15.62 5.54
C LEU A 455 3.87 -16.56 6.75
N ASP A 456 4.96 -17.16 7.19
CA ASP A 456 5.01 -18.04 8.36
C ASP A 456 5.18 -17.24 9.67
N GLY A 457 5.52 -15.94 9.59
CA GLY A 457 5.67 -15.05 10.73
C GLY A 457 4.34 -14.72 11.42
N GLU A 458 4.39 -14.35 12.69
CA GLU A 458 3.26 -13.82 13.44
C GLU A 458 3.29 -12.29 13.40
N ARG A 459 2.12 -11.65 13.35
CA ARG A 459 1.97 -10.21 13.44
C ARG A 459 1.62 -9.79 14.86
N ASP A 460 2.28 -8.75 15.36
CA ASP A 460 1.76 -8.00 16.50
C ASP A 460 0.50 -7.22 16.04
N THR A 461 -0.65 -7.54 16.64
CA THR A 461 -1.95 -6.97 16.28
C THR A 461 -2.29 -5.71 17.10
N SER A 462 -1.34 -5.15 17.84
CA SER A 462 -1.55 -3.91 18.58
C SER A 462 -1.64 -2.73 17.60
N GLY A 463 -2.84 -2.19 17.40
CA GLY A 463 -3.06 -1.00 16.59
C GLY A 463 -4.11 -1.16 15.49
N HIS A 464 -4.28 -0.10 14.66
CA HIS A 464 -5.22 -0.15 13.54
C HIS A 464 -4.74 -1.11 12.44
N ALA A 465 -5.65 -1.91 11.92
CA ALA A 465 -5.38 -2.78 10.78
C ALA A 465 -5.41 -2.00 9.44
N GLY A 466 -5.90 -0.76 9.44
CA GLY A 466 -5.98 0.13 8.29
C GLY A 466 -5.43 1.52 8.59
N THR A 467 -5.66 2.48 7.68
CA THR A 467 -5.16 3.84 7.86
C THR A 467 -5.85 4.55 9.02
N VAL A 468 -5.08 5.31 9.81
CA VAL A 468 -5.62 6.27 10.80
C VAL A 468 -6.16 7.47 10.03
N ALA A 469 -7.49 7.61 10.01
CA ALA A 469 -8.18 8.64 9.25
C ALA A 469 -8.46 9.89 10.10
N ALA A 470 -8.73 9.72 11.39
CA ALA A 470 -9.03 10.80 12.34
C ALA A 470 -8.27 10.64 13.65
N VAL A 471 -7.90 11.76 14.27
CA VAL A 471 -7.23 11.82 15.57
C VAL A 471 -7.85 12.94 16.37
N THR A 472 -8.15 12.68 17.65
CA THR A 472 -8.52 13.70 18.63
C THR A 472 -7.93 13.35 19.99
N THR A 473 -7.99 14.25 20.94
CA THR A 473 -7.50 14.05 22.31
C THR A 473 -8.56 14.40 23.34
N ALA A 474 -8.47 13.79 24.51
CA ALA A 474 -9.39 14.03 25.62
C ALA A 474 -8.66 13.92 26.96
N VAL A 475 -9.27 14.42 28.02
CA VAL A 475 -8.88 14.09 29.40
C VAL A 475 -10.00 13.24 30.00
N VAL A 476 -9.75 11.96 30.23
CA VAL A 476 -10.70 11.01 30.82
C VAL A 476 -10.21 10.68 32.23
N ASP A 477 -11.01 10.95 33.25
CA ASP A 477 -10.67 10.73 34.67
C ASP A 477 -9.29 11.32 35.05
N GLY A 478 -9.00 12.52 34.53
CA GLY A 478 -7.75 13.23 34.80
C GLY A 478 -6.53 12.73 34.01
N ARG A 479 -6.72 11.73 33.11
CA ARG A 479 -5.64 11.18 32.26
C ARG A 479 -5.79 11.67 30.83
N PRO A 480 -4.75 12.18 30.21
CA PRO A 480 -4.78 12.54 28.80
C PRO A 480 -4.80 11.28 27.93
N VAL A 481 -5.78 11.21 27.02
CA VAL A 481 -6.04 10.07 26.14
C VAL A 481 -6.07 10.55 24.69
N ILE A 482 -5.49 9.76 23.79
CA ILE A 482 -5.64 9.94 22.35
C ILE A 482 -6.77 9.01 21.87
N VAL A 483 -7.62 9.52 20.99
CA VAL A 483 -8.68 8.77 20.34
C VAL A 483 -8.41 8.79 18.83
N THR A 484 -8.38 7.62 18.22
CA THR A 484 -8.14 7.46 16.78
C THR A 484 -9.28 6.73 16.10
N GLY A 485 -9.65 7.17 14.89
CA GLY A 485 -10.56 6.49 13.99
C GLY A 485 -9.81 5.94 12.79
N GLY A 486 -10.11 4.70 12.42
CA GLY A 486 -9.39 3.99 11.37
C GLY A 486 -10.26 3.51 10.22
N SER A 487 -9.61 3.23 9.09
CA SER A 487 -10.27 2.57 7.96
C SER A 487 -10.63 1.10 8.24
N ASP A 488 -10.12 0.54 9.34
CA ASP A 488 -10.52 -0.76 9.89
C ASP A 488 -11.86 -0.71 10.64
N THR A 489 -12.63 0.33 10.46
CA THR A 489 -13.96 0.54 11.04
C THR A 489 -13.99 0.57 12.58
N SER A 490 -12.85 0.87 13.21
CA SER A 490 -12.70 0.91 14.66
C SER A 490 -12.34 2.30 15.18
N VAL A 491 -12.74 2.57 16.44
CA VAL A 491 -12.23 3.70 17.23
C VAL A 491 -11.39 3.13 18.37
N ARG A 492 -10.15 3.60 18.50
CA ARG A 492 -9.20 3.12 19.52
C ARG A 492 -8.74 4.23 20.43
N PHE A 493 -8.39 3.84 21.65
CA PHE A 493 -7.95 4.73 22.70
C PHE A 493 -6.52 4.42 23.09
N TRP A 494 -5.70 5.46 23.32
CA TRP A 494 -4.30 5.32 23.62
C TRP A 494 -3.91 6.24 24.77
N ASP A 495 -3.00 5.76 25.57
CA ASP A 495 -2.35 6.60 26.59
C ASP A 495 -1.42 7.62 25.91
N LEU A 496 -1.54 8.89 26.26
CA LEU A 496 -0.71 9.96 25.67
C LEU A 496 0.79 9.78 25.93
N ASP A 497 1.18 9.10 26.99
CA ASP A 497 2.59 8.83 27.34
C ASP A 497 3.12 7.53 26.71
N GLY A 498 2.30 6.83 25.91
CA GLY A 498 2.69 5.69 25.11
C GLY A 498 2.83 4.40 25.88
N THR A 499 2.02 4.19 26.93
CA THR A 499 1.97 2.90 27.62
C THR A 499 1.18 1.84 26.85
N GLY A 500 0.49 2.23 25.77
CA GLY A 500 -0.24 1.34 24.87
C GLY A 500 -1.68 1.69 24.65
N GLN A 501 -2.41 0.77 24.03
CA GLN A 501 -3.86 0.89 23.81
C GLN A 501 -4.62 0.74 25.13
N LEU A 502 -5.62 1.58 25.33
CA LEU A 502 -6.47 1.60 26.51
C LEU A 502 -7.80 0.85 26.25
N GLY A 503 -7.87 -0.39 26.66
CA GLY A 503 -9.06 -1.23 26.54
C GLY A 503 -9.41 -1.64 25.11
N GLU A 504 -10.62 -2.20 24.95
CA GLU A 504 -11.09 -2.70 23.67
C GLU A 504 -11.49 -1.55 22.72
N PRO A 505 -11.34 -1.74 21.40
CA PRO A 505 -11.81 -0.78 20.41
C PRO A 505 -13.32 -0.64 20.40
N LEU A 506 -13.85 0.54 20.10
CA LEU A 506 -15.25 0.69 19.74
C LEU A 506 -15.43 0.25 18.28
N THR A 507 -16.39 -0.63 18.07
CA THR A 507 -16.73 -1.23 16.78
C THR A 507 -18.17 -0.96 16.39
N GLY A 508 -18.62 -1.48 15.24
CA GLY A 508 -20.01 -1.34 14.78
C GLY A 508 -20.20 -0.25 13.72
N PHE A 509 -19.11 0.31 13.20
CA PHE A 509 -19.12 1.10 11.98
C PHE A 509 -19.05 0.18 10.76
N THR A 510 -19.66 0.61 9.67
CA THR A 510 -19.70 -0.15 8.41
C THR A 510 -18.63 0.27 7.41
N THR A 511 -18.07 1.46 7.60
CA THR A 511 -16.97 2.00 6.77
C THR A 511 -15.95 2.73 7.66
N ALA A 512 -14.90 3.26 7.06
CA ALA A 512 -13.84 4.00 7.75
C ALA A 512 -14.41 5.10 8.67
N VAL A 513 -13.85 5.22 9.87
CA VAL A 513 -14.18 6.32 10.80
C VAL A 513 -13.27 7.50 10.49
N GLY A 514 -13.78 8.43 9.71
CA GLY A 514 -13.01 9.57 9.20
C GLY A 514 -13.14 10.85 10.03
N LEU A 515 -14.13 10.94 10.91
CA LEU A 515 -14.33 12.12 11.74
C LEU A 515 -14.54 11.76 13.20
N LEU A 516 -13.84 12.49 14.08
CA LEU A 516 -13.93 12.38 15.52
C LEU A 516 -14.02 13.78 16.13
N ALA A 517 -14.85 13.97 17.15
CA ALA A 517 -14.87 15.14 18.00
C ALA A 517 -15.11 14.74 19.45
N VAL A 518 -14.47 15.43 20.38
CA VAL A 518 -14.65 15.24 21.81
C VAL A 518 -15.12 16.56 22.43
N GLY A 519 -16.09 16.50 23.29
CA GLY A 519 -16.61 17.65 23.99
C GLY A 519 -17.42 17.29 25.23
N THR A 520 -17.73 18.26 26.05
CA THR A 520 -18.63 18.10 27.19
C THR A 520 -20.04 18.53 26.78
N VAL A 521 -20.97 17.58 26.71
CA VAL A 521 -22.37 17.82 26.38
C VAL A 521 -23.23 17.37 27.55
N ASP A 522 -24.12 18.23 28.03
CA ASP A 522 -24.97 18.01 29.21
C ASP A 522 -24.15 17.54 30.44
N GLY A 523 -22.95 18.10 30.63
CA GLY A 523 -22.04 17.80 31.74
C GLY A 523 -21.32 16.45 31.62
N ARG A 524 -21.45 15.71 30.50
CA ARG A 524 -20.76 14.45 30.22
C ARG A 524 -19.69 14.63 29.17
N LEU A 525 -18.53 14.01 29.39
CA LEU A 525 -17.50 13.95 28.38
C LEU A 525 -17.92 12.97 27.28
N THR A 526 -18.10 13.47 26.08
CA THR A 526 -18.76 12.77 24.98
C THR A 526 -17.86 12.71 23.76
N LEU A 527 -17.82 11.54 23.12
CA LEU A 527 -17.19 11.32 21.81
C LEU A 527 -18.27 11.25 20.74
N LEU A 528 -18.10 12.06 19.70
CA LEU A 528 -18.84 11.93 18.45
C LEU A 528 -17.92 11.32 17.39
N ALA A 529 -18.37 10.27 16.72
CA ALA A 529 -17.65 9.67 15.60
C ALA A 529 -18.58 9.47 14.39
N ARG A 530 -18.06 9.70 13.18
CA ARG A 530 -18.81 9.54 11.92
C ARG A 530 -18.03 8.67 10.96
N ASP A 531 -18.74 7.76 10.29
CA ASP A 531 -18.20 7.00 9.18
C ASP A 531 -18.23 7.80 7.85
N ASP A 532 -17.29 7.48 6.94
CA ASP A 532 -17.08 8.27 5.73
C ASP A 532 -18.18 8.09 4.68
N ARG A 533 -18.66 6.86 4.51
CA ARG A 533 -19.54 6.50 3.36
C ARG A 533 -21.02 6.69 3.65
N HIS A 534 -21.48 6.21 4.79
CA HIS A 534 -22.89 6.28 5.17
C HIS A 534 -23.24 7.53 5.99
N GLN A 535 -22.20 8.31 6.36
CA GLN A 535 -22.33 9.50 7.21
C GLN A 535 -23.06 9.22 8.54
N THR A 536 -22.95 7.97 9.02
CA THR A 536 -23.55 7.55 10.27
C THR A 536 -22.81 8.17 11.43
N VAL A 537 -23.50 9.00 12.21
CA VAL A 537 -22.95 9.61 13.42
C VAL A 537 -23.34 8.76 14.63
N ARG A 538 -22.36 8.43 15.46
CA ARG A 538 -22.53 7.74 16.73
C ARG A 538 -21.92 8.56 17.85
N ILE A 539 -22.51 8.48 19.02
CA ILE A 539 -22.14 9.25 20.20
C ILE A 539 -21.96 8.33 21.39
N TRP A 540 -20.83 8.48 22.09
CA TRP A 540 -20.51 7.70 23.30
C TRP A 540 -20.20 8.61 24.47
N ASP A 541 -20.53 8.15 25.67
CA ASP A 541 -19.93 8.66 26.90
C ASP A 541 -18.50 8.12 27.00
N LEU A 542 -17.51 9.00 27.01
CA LEU A 542 -16.09 8.60 27.04
C LEU A 542 -15.65 7.98 28.36
N THR A 543 -16.34 8.26 29.45
CA THR A 543 -16.00 7.73 30.78
C THR A 543 -16.48 6.28 30.92
N THR A 544 -17.72 5.99 30.51
CA THR A 544 -18.30 4.65 30.59
C THR A 544 -18.07 3.80 29.35
N ARG A 545 -17.75 4.43 28.20
CA ARG A 545 -17.68 3.84 26.87
C ARG A 545 -18.99 3.24 26.37
N GLU A 546 -20.09 3.66 26.95
CA GLU A 546 -21.42 3.27 26.52
C GLU A 546 -21.91 4.18 25.39
N GLU A 547 -22.55 3.58 24.39
CA GLU A 547 -23.19 4.34 23.32
C GLU A 547 -24.43 5.04 23.88
N LEU A 548 -24.50 6.34 23.71
CA LEU A 548 -25.63 7.14 24.15
C LEU A 548 -26.77 7.01 23.12
N HIS A 549 -27.74 6.16 23.41
CA HIS A 549 -28.92 5.95 22.59
C HIS A 549 -29.88 7.14 22.68
N GLY A 550 -30.31 7.67 21.54
CA GLY A 550 -31.47 8.56 21.54
C GLY A 550 -31.53 9.72 20.55
N ARG A 551 -30.54 9.92 19.69
CA ARG A 551 -30.69 10.89 18.58
C ARG A 551 -30.52 10.16 17.26
N SER A 552 -31.63 10.08 16.49
CA SER A 552 -31.64 9.48 15.15
C SER A 552 -30.63 10.20 14.25
N THR A 553 -29.76 9.44 13.64
CA THR A 553 -28.72 9.89 12.73
C THR A 553 -29.22 10.59 11.46
N SER A 554 -30.53 10.48 11.16
CA SER A 554 -31.16 11.12 10.01
C SER A 554 -31.27 12.65 10.14
N GLU A 555 -31.12 13.24 11.33
CA GLU A 555 -31.16 14.67 11.53
C GLU A 555 -29.82 15.38 11.24
N TYR A 556 -28.72 14.62 11.13
CA TYR A 556 -27.37 15.13 10.87
C TYR A 556 -26.95 15.07 9.40
N THR A 557 -27.86 14.73 8.50
CA THR A 557 -27.61 14.67 7.05
C THR A 557 -27.62 16.05 6.42
N SER A 558 -26.81 17.01 6.92
CA SER A 558 -26.48 18.18 6.13
C SER A 558 -25.38 17.81 5.14
N PRO A 559 -25.54 18.06 3.83
CA PRO A 559 -24.53 17.72 2.85
C PRO A 559 -23.30 18.61 3.10
N SER A 560 -22.13 18.00 3.25
CA SER A 560 -20.81 18.63 3.23
C SER A 560 -20.16 19.05 4.57
N ILE A 561 -20.46 18.40 5.71
CA ILE A 561 -19.66 18.62 6.92
C ILE A 561 -18.28 17.97 6.73
N GLU A 562 -17.23 18.79 6.82
CA GLU A 562 -15.83 18.40 6.67
C GLU A 562 -15.27 17.85 8.00
N PHE A 563 -15.62 18.47 9.13
CA PHE A 563 -15.26 18.01 10.47
C PHE A 563 -16.27 18.48 11.54
N PHE A 564 -16.17 17.87 12.73
CA PHE A 564 -16.92 18.27 13.91
C PHE A 564 -16.00 18.91 14.94
N ALA A 565 -16.56 19.82 15.73
CA ALA A 565 -15.92 20.44 16.88
C ALA A 565 -16.90 20.58 18.04
N ALA A 566 -16.40 20.78 19.25
CA ALA A 566 -17.20 21.11 20.41
C ALA A 566 -16.96 22.57 20.79
N VAL A 567 -18.02 23.37 20.76
CA VAL A 567 -17.98 24.81 21.08
C VAL A 567 -19.10 25.12 22.05
N ASP A 568 -18.80 25.81 23.16
CA ASP A 568 -19.75 26.24 24.17
C ASP A 568 -20.70 25.12 24.68
N GLY A 569 -20.17 23.89 24.82
CA GLY A 569 -20.95 22.74 25.31
C GLY A 569 -21.84 22.06 24.29
N HIS A 570 -21.73 22.40 23.03
CA HIS A 570 -22.46 21.81 21.91
C HIS A 570 -21.52 21.28 20.82
N PHE A 571 -21.93 20.21 20.15
CA PHE A 571 -21.24 19.80 18.92
C PHE A 571 -21.72 20.63 17.74
N VAL A 572 -20.76 21.08 16.94
CA VAL A 572 -20.99 21.80 15.70
C VAL A 572 -20.32 21.06 14.53
N GLY A 573 -20.98 21.08 13.37
CA GLY A 573 -20.41 20.61 12.11
C GLY A 573 -19.89 21.78 11.30
N VAL A 574 -18.69 21.67 10.75
CA VAL A 574 -18.07 22.71 9.92
C VAL A 574 -17.97 22.23 8.49
N THR A 575 -18.46 23.02 7.53
CA THR A 575 -18.34 22.73 6.11
C THR A 575 -16.99 23.18 5.58
N ARG A 576 -16.64 22.72 4.37
CA ARG A 576 -15.42 23.11 3.67
C ARG A 576 -15.29 24.63 3.48
N GLU A 577 -16.42 25.31 3.34
CA GLU A 577 -16.49 26.76 3.18
C GLU A 577 -16.41 27.50 4.52
N GLY A 578 -16.23 26.79 5.66
CA GLY A 578 -16.18 27.38 6.99
C GLY A 578 -17.54 27.74 7.59
N ARG A 579 -18.65 27.24 7.00
CA ARG A 579 -19.99 27.43 7.60
C ARG A 579 -20.14 26.50 8.78
N VAL A 580 -20.72 26.99 9.87
CA VAL A 580 -20.90 26.24 11.11
C VAL A 580 -22.37 25.90 11.33
N TRP A 581 -22.64 24.62 11.51
CA TRP A 581 -23.94 24.06 11.80
C TRP A 581 -24.00 23.58 13.24
N ASP A 582 -24.90 24.16 14.04
CA ASP A 582 -25.15 23.69 15.40
C ASP A 582 -26.01 22.40 15.36
N LEU A 583 -25.48 21.31 15.92
CA LEU A 583 -26.14 20.03 15.89
C LEU A 583 -27.30 19.95 16.90
N ALA A 584 -27.21 20.70 18.00
CA ALA A 584 -28.25 20.70 19.04
C ALA A 584 -29.47 21.54 18.62
N GLU A 585 -29.23 22.68 18.00
CA GLU A 585 -30.26 23.63 17.59
C GLU A 585 -30.71 23.42 16.13
N SER A 586 -30.03 22.53 15.38
CA SER A 586 -30.29 22.19 13.95
C SER A 586 -30.38 23.46 13.08
N ARG A 587 -29.47 24.42 13.28
CA ARG A 587 -29.42 25.69 12.54
C ARG A 587 -28.00 26.11 12.19
N TRP A 588 -27.87 26.94 11.17
CA TRP A 588 -26.61 27.60 10.86
C TRP A 588 -26.33 28.70 11.87
N THR A 589 -25.12 28.68 12.43
CA THR A 589 -24.66 29.70 13.38
C THR A 589 -23.77 30.73 12.67
N GLY A 590 -24.01 32.02 12.88
CA GLY A 590 -23.13 33.15 12.74
C GLY A 590 -22.38 33.38 11.43
N VAL A 591 -21.26 34.03 11.55
CA VAL A 591 -20.44 34.69 10.55
C VAL A 591 -19.80 33.67 9.59
N GLN A 592 -19.92 33.95 8.28
CA GLN A 592 -19.19 33.20 7.25
C GLN A 592 -17.86 33.93 7.01
N PRO A 593 -16.70 33.31 7.26
CA PRO A 593 -15.42 33.88 6.84
C PRO A 593 -15.25 33.96 5.32
N GLY A 594 -16.20 33.38 4.55
CA GLY A 594 -16.22 33.46 3.08
C GLY A 594 -15.08 32.71 2.39
N GLN A 595 -14.47 31.72 3.06
CA GLN A 595 -13.20 31.16 2.66
C GLN A 595 -13.29 29.63 2.56
N GLN A 596 -12.75 29.07 1.50
CA GLN A 596 -12.69 27.63 1.28
C GLN A 596 -11.53 27.00 2.06
N GLY A 597 -11.68 25.73 2.52
CA GLY A 597 -10.61 24.95 3.11
C GLY A 597 -10.52 25.02 4.63
N ALA A 598 -11.66 24.95 5.33
CA ALA A 598 -11.68 24.82 6.78
C ALA A 598 -10.95 23.53 7.24
N LEU A 599 -10.08 23.65 8.25
CA LEU A 599 -9.21 22.58 8.74
C LEU A 599 -9.44 22.23 10.21
N ALA A 600 -9.73 23.20 11.06
CA ALA A 600 -9.96 23.02 12.50
C ALA A 600 -10.78 24.15 13.08
N LEU A 601 -11.54 23.85 14.14
CA LEU A 601 -12.23 24.83 14.98
C LEU A 601 -12.05 24.43 16.44
N GLU A 602 -11.47 25.32 17.24
CA GLU A 602 -11.14 25.08 18.64
C GLU A 602 -11.29 26.36 19.47
N MET A 603 -11.44 26.20 20.78
CA MET A 603 -11.40 27.31 21.71
C MET A 603 -9.96 27.75 21.99
N LEU A 604 -9.61 28.97 21.60
CA LEU A 604 -8.30 29.57 21.82
C LEU A 604 -8.46 30.84 22.67
N GLU A 605 -7.88 30.86 23.87
CA GLU A 605 -7.96 32.01 24.80
C GLU A 605 -9.40 32.53 25.01
N GLY A 606 -10.37 31.62 25.09
CA GLY A 606 -11.79 31.96 25.28
C GLY A 606 -12.51 32.47 24.03
N ARG A 607 -11.92 32.28 22.84
CA ARG A 607 -12.50 32.60 21.52
C ARG A 607 -12.63 31.37 20.66
N SER A 608 -13.67 31.27 19.87
CA SER A 608 -13.83 30.21 18.88
C SER A 608 -12.96 30.50 17.65
N ALA A 609 -11.80 29.86 17.56
CA ALA A 609 -10.81 30.07 16.51
C ALA A 609 -11.00 29.06 15.38
N LEU A 610 -11.22 29.51 14.13
CA LEU A 610 -11.32 28.71 12.92
C LEU A 610 -10.03 28.79 12.11
N LEU A 611 -9.42 27.66 11.83
CA LEU A 611 -8.26 27.53 10.93
C LEU A 611 -8.73 27.20 9.52
N THR A 612 -8.27 27.97 8.53
CA THR A 612 -8.56 27.73 7.11
C THR A 612 -7.28 27.70 6.28
N SER A 613 -7.29 26.95 5.16
CA SER A 613 -6.20 26.87 4.20
C SER A 613 -6.57 27.52 2.87
N HIS A 614 -5.67 28.31 2.33
CA HIS A 614 -5.81 28.98 1.04
C HIS A 614 -4.77 28.50 0.03
N GLY A 615 -4.72 27.21 -0.20
CA GLY A 615 -3.77 26.60 -1.14
C GLY A 615 -2.33 26.86 -0.71
N THR A 616 -1.56 27.64 -1.50
CA THR A 616 -0.18 28.04 -1.19
C THR A 616 -0.05 29.43 -0.61
N GLU A 617 -1.16 30.18 -0.46
CA GLU A 617 -1.15 31.58 0.00
C GLU A 617 -1.07 31.72 1.53
N GLY A 618 -1.06 30.60 2.25
CA GLY A 618 -0.98 30.57 3.70
C GLY A 618 -2.20 29.92 4.36
N ALA A 619 -2.09 29.66 5.64
CA ALA A 619 -3.23 29.32 6.49
C ALA A 619 -3.66 30.55 7.30
N HIS A 620 -4.95 30.68 7.56
CA HIS A 620 -5.54 31.81 8.25
C HIS A 620 -6.26 31.35 9.50
N LEU A 621 -6.10 32.11 10.59
CA LEU A 621 -6.76 31.88 11.85
C LEU A 621 -7.78 32.99 12.11
N TRP A 622 -9.06 32.62 12.19
CA TRP A 622 -10.18 33.54 12.30
C TRP A 622 -10.85 33.46 13.67
N ASP A 623 -11.26 34.58 14.20
CA ASP A 623 -12.26 34.62 15.28
C ASP A 623 -13.64 34.40 14.68
N LEU A 624 -14.28 33.31 15.04
CA LEU A 624 -15.57 32.92 14.45
C LEU A 624 -16.70 33.87 14.85
N ALA A 625 -16.61 34.52 16.02
CA ALA A 625 -17.63 35.44 16.52
C ALA A 625 -17.59 36.81 15.81
N THR A 626 -16.39 37.29 15.48
CA THR A 626 -16.21 38.63 14.87
C THR A 626 -15.95 38.54 13.36
N GLY A 627 -15.47 37.42 12.85
CA GLY A 627 -15.03 37.25 11.46
C GLY A 627 -13.68 37.95 11.17
N GLU A 628 -12.94 38.35 12.19
CA GLU A 628 -11.64 39.02 12.06
C GLU A 628 -10.50 37.98 12.12
N LEU A 629 -9.35 38.31 11.50
CA LEU A 629 -8.14 37.49 11.63
C LEU A 629 -7.54 37.64 13.02
N LEU A 630 -7.27 36.52 13.68
CA LEU A 630 -6.60 36.49 15.01
C LEU A 630 -5.09 36.69 14.90
N ALA A 631 -4.51 36.39 13.72
CA ALA A 631 -3.08 36.55 13.45
C ALA A 631 -2.83 36.82 11.96
N PRO A 632 -1.63 37.32 11.58
CA PRO A 632 -1.21 37.34 10.18
C PRO A 632 -1.23 35.96 9.56
N PRO A 633 -1.29 35.85 8.21
CA PRO A 633 -1.27 34.57 7.53
C PRO A 633 -0.07 33.69 7.93
N LEU A 634 -0.34 32.42 8.22
CA LEU A 634 0.67 31.42 8.61
C LEU A 634 1.36 30.90 7.36
N MET A 635 2.58 31.35 7.13
CA MET A 635 3.35 31.07 5.92
C MET A 635 4.41 29.99 6.16
N GLY A 636 4.99 29.45 5.06
CA GLY A 636 6.14 28.53 5.09
C GLY A 636 5.82 27.09 4.67
N HIS A 637 4.54 26.73 4.51
CA HIS A 637 4.19 25.43 3.91
C HIS A 637 4.35 25.50 2.38
N THR A 638 4.75 24.36 1.80
CA THR A 638 5.05 24.24 0.36
C THR A 638 3.97 23.52 -0.43
N ARG A 639 2.93 23.04 0.25
CA ARG A 639 1.81 22.28 -0.34
C ARG A 639 0.50 22.66 0.32
N GLY A 640 -0.62 22.39 -0.35
CA GLY A 640 -1.95 22.55 0.23
C GLY A 640 -2.09 21.73 1.54
N LEU A 641 -2.69 22.33 2.53
CA LEU A 641 -2.96 21.72 3.84
C LEU A 641 -4.24 20.90 3.76
N SER A 642 -4.27 19.74 4.43
CA SER A 642 -5.39 18.80 4.42
C SER A 642 -5.87 18.41 5.81
N ALA A 643 -5.14 18.75 6.85
CA ALA A 643 -5.49 18.52 8.24
C ALA A 643 -4.97 19.69 9.08
N GLY A 644 -5.65 20.00 10.18
CA GLY A 644 -5.25 21.07 11.09
C GLY A 644 -5.66 20.78 12.52
N ALA A 645 -4.99 21.42 13.46
CA ALA A 645 -5.32 21.44 14.87
C ALA A 645 -4.84 22.76 15.51
N ILE A 646 -5.52 23.20 16.53
CA ILE A 646 -5.23 24.40 17.30
C ILE A 646 -5.07 23.98 18.76
N GLY A 647 -4.19 24.61 19.51
CA GLY A 647 -3.99 24.30 20.92
C GLY A 647 -3.03 25.24 21.60
N THR A 648 -2.50 24.85 22.74
CA THR A 648 -1.54 25.63 23.53
C THR A 648 -0.31 24.82 23.88
N LEU A 649 0.87 25.35 23.67
CA LEU A 649 2.16 24.75 24.05
C LEU A 649 2.85 25.71 25.02
N ASP A 650 3.17 25.25 26.21
CA ASP A 650 3.79 26.07 27.27
C ASP A 650 3.04 27.41 27.52
N GLY A 651 1.71 27.36 27.47
CA GLY A 651 0.84 28.53 27.65
C GLY A 651 0.79 29.48 26.44
N ARG A 652 1.39 29.11 25.29
CA ARG A 652 1.34 29.90 24.05
C ARG A 652 0.40 29.23 23.05
N PRO A 653 -0.41 30.00 22.32
CA PRO A 653 -1.27 29.45 21.30
C PRO A 653 -0.44 28.93 20.13
N VAL A 654 -0.71 27.68 19.70
CA VAL A 654 -0.05 27.04 18.58
C VAL A 654 -1.05 26.54 17.55
N VAL A 655 -0.63 26.60 16.29
CA VAL A 655 -1.33 25.99 15.17
C VAL A 655 -0.44 24.90 14.58
N VAL A 656 -1.03 23.73 14.36
CA VAL A 656 -0.41 22.58 13.71
C VAL A 656 -1.21 22.26 12.46
N ALA A 657 -0.56 22.19 11.31
CA ALA A 657 -1.25 21.81 10.08
C ALA A 657 -0.42 20.88 9.22
N GLY A 658 -1.08 19.94 8.57
CA GLY A 658 -0.49 18.88 7.75
C GLY A 658 -0.85 18.97 6.29
N GLY A 659 0.13 18.73 5.42
CA GLY A 659 -0.08 18.63 3.98
C GLY A 659 0.89 17.62 3.36
N GLY A 660 0.34 16.66 2.62
CA GLY A 660 1.14 15.56 2.11
C GLY A 660 1.80 14.74 3.23
N ARG A 661 3.12 14.72 3.28
CA ARG A 661 3.93 13.99 4.28
C ARG A 661 4.60 14.90 5.31
N THR A 662 4.18 16.14 5.43
CA THR A 662 4.82 17.11 6.33
C THR A 662 3.79 17.77 7.23
N VAL A 663 4.17 17.96 8.48
CA VAL A 663 3.44 18.75 9.47
C VAL A 663 4.25 20.00 9.74
N TRP A 664 3.59 21.15 9.72
CA TRP A 664 4.15 22.46 10.09
C TRP A 664 3.50 22.96 11.37
N MET A 665 4.26 23.70 12.15
CA MET A 665 3.85 24.24 13.43
C MET A 665 4.17 25.73 13.51
N TRP A 666 3.23 26.53 13.98
CA TRP A 666 3.36 27.98 14.15
C TRP A 666 2.96 28.42 15.55
N ASP A 667 3.63 29.42 16.05
CA ASP A 667 3.14 30.24 17.14
C ASP A 667 1.99 31.11 16.60
N ALA A 668 0.79 30.91 17.09
CA ALA A 668 -0.41 31.54 16.56
C ALA A 668 -0.46 33.05 16.85
N SER A 669 0.23 33.53 17.91
CA SER A 669 0.26 34.94 18.26
C SER A 669 1.18 35.77 17.35
N THR A 670 2.29 35.16 16.89
CA THR A 670 3.32 35.82 16.09
C THR A 670 3.30 35.44 14.64
N ALA A 671 2.51 34.44 14.24
CA ALA A 671 2.50 33.81 12.94
C ALA A 671 3.86 33.22 12.50
N ARG A 672 4.82 33.10 13.45
CA ARG A 672 6.13 32.55 13.16
C ARG A 672 6.09 31.04 13.13
N GLN A 673 6.66 30.45 12.08
CA GLN A 673 6.88 28.99 12.03
C GLN A 673 7.89 28.60 13.12
N ILE A 674 7.49 27.67 13.99
CA ILE A 674 8.32 27.13 15.08
C ILE A 674 8.86 25.74 14.79
N GLY A 675 8.38 25.10 13.72
CA GLY A 675 8.93 23.81 13.30
C GLY A 675 8.24 23.21 12.11
N ALA A 676 8.87 22.14 11.60
CA ALA A 676 8.28 21.21 10.64
C ALA A 676 8.81 19.80 10.91
N TYR A 677 7.98 18.80 10.66
CA TYR A 677 8.33 17.39 10.82
C TYR A 677 7.85 16.58 9.64
N ALA A 678 8.74 15.73 9.08
CA ALA A 678 8.46 14.87 7.94
C ALA A 678 8.02 13.47 8.41
N PHE A 679 7.08 12.89 7.67
CA PHE A 679 6.54 11.55 7.91
C PHE A 679 6.78 10.65 6.71
N PRO A 680 6.88 9.33 6.89
CA PRO A 680 7.04 8.38 5.79
C PRO A 680 5.80 8.30 4.91
N SER A 681 4.60 8.59 5.46
CA SER A 681 3.32 8.53 4.77
C SER A 681 2.49 9.81 4.91
N ARG A 682 1.37 9.85 4.18
CA ARG A 682 0.48 11.02 4.18
C ARG A 682 -0.15 11.23 5.55
N VAL A 683 -0.07 12.47 6.04
CA VAL A 683 -0.76 12.92 7.25
C VAL A 683 -2.25 13.10 6.96
N ARG A 684 -3.09 12.48 7.79
CA ARG A 684 -4.55 12.51 7.64
C ARG A 684 -5.27 13.09 8.85
N GLY A 685 -4.78 12.83 10.06
CA GLY A 685 -5.36 13.30 11.30
C GLY A 685 -4.36 14.11 12.13
N LEU A 686 -4.82 15.17 12.75
CA LEU A 686 -4.03 16.00 13.65
C LEU A 686 -4.85 16.37 14.87
N ALA A 687 -4.19 16.38 16.02
CA ALA A 687 -4.71 16.95 17.25
C ALA A 687 -3.57 17.60 18.04
N VAL A 688 -3.91 18.52 18.94
CA VAL A 688 -2.98 19.03 19.96
C VAL A 688 -3.47 18.55 21.32
N ALA A 689 -2.62 17.83 22.02
CA ALA A 689 -2.94 17.32 23.34
C ALA A 689 -3.08 18.46 24.36
N PRO A 690 -3.73 18.24 25.50
CA PRO A 690 -3.92 19.28 26.53
C PRO A 690 -2.63 19.89 27.09
N ASP A 691 -1.52 19.18 26.99
CA ASP A 691 -0.17 19.64 27.37
C ASP A 691 0.62 20.27 26.20
N GLY A 692 -0.03 20.45 25.04
CA GLY A 692 0.54 21.11 23.87
C GLY A 692 1.28 20.19 22.91
N ARG A 693 1.42 18.88 23.19
CA ARG A 693 2.08 17.94 22.28
C ARG A 693 1.21 17.67 21.04
N PRO A 694 1.76 17.83 19.80
CA PRO A 694 1.06 17.42 18.61
C PRO A 694 0.93 15.91 18.52
N VAL A 695 -0.25 15.44 18.14
CA VAL A 695 -0.56 14.04 17.82
C VAL A 695 -0.88 13.95 16.34
N VAL A 696 -0.16 13.09 15.63
CA VAL A 696 -0.19 13.02 14.17
C VAL A 696 -0.59 11.60 13.73
N GLY A 697 -1.68 11.49 13.00
CA GLY A 697 -2.10 10.25 12.32
C GLY A 697 -1.55 10.20 10.90
N PHE A 698 -0.84 9.13 10.56
CA PHE A 698 -0.21 8.92 9.26
C PHE A 698 -0.19 7.42 8.90
N GLY A 699 -0.55 7.06 7.67
CA GLY A 699 -0.70 5.64 7.34
C GLY A 699 -1.63 4.92 8.32
N ALA A 700 -1.26 3.77 8.83
CA ALA A 700 -1.98 3.05 9.90
C ALA A 700 -1.47 3.40 11.31
N ASP A 701 -0.55 4.35 11.42
CA ASP A 701 0.14 4.71 12.66
C ASP A 701 -0.21 6.11 13.14
N MET A 702 0.13 6.36 14.39
CA MET A 702 0.16 7.70 14.95
C MET A 702 1.49 7.95 15.69
N ALA A 703 1.84 9.21 15.83
CA ALA A 703 3.01 9.64 16.59
C ALA A 703 2.66 10.82 17.48
N VAL A 704 3.33 10.90 18.63
CA VAL A 704 3.34 12.05 19.52
C VAL A 704 4.67 12.76 19.38
N LEU A 705 4.62 14.04 19.05
CA LEU A 705 5.80 14.89 18.96
C LEU A 705 5.99 15.67 20.26
N ALA A 706 7.23 15.95 20.60
CA ALA A 706 7.60 16.81 21.73
C ALA A 706 8.55 17.91 21.28
N HIS A 707 8.44 19.06 21.87
CA HIS A 707 9.38 20.17 21.70
C HIS A 707 10.50 20.04 22.72
N LEU A 708 11.74 19.96 22.25
CA LEU A 708 12.90 20.00 23.14
C LEU A 708 13.17 21.47 23.51
N PRO A 709 13.32 21.80 24.81
CA PRO A 709 13.75 23.13 25.18
C PRO A 709 15.14 23.43 24.59
N ALA A 710 15.32 24.66 24.15
CA ALA A 710 16.55 25.13 23.52
C ALA A 710 17.75 25.10 24.50
#